data_e3f609f2ee8bba4e5aa6a24682934612
#
_entry.id   e3f609f2ee8bba4e5aa6a24682934612
#
_cell.length_a   1.000
_cell.length_b   1.000
_cell.length_c   1.000
_cell.angle_alpha   90.00
_cell.angle_beta   90.00
_cell.angle_gamma   90.00
#
_symmetry.space_group_name_H-M   'P 1'
#
loop_
_entity.id
_entity.type
_entity.pdbx_description
1 polymer ?
#
loop_
_entity_poly.entity_id
_entity_poly.type
_entity_poly.pdbx_seq_one_letter_code
_entity_poly.pdbx_strand_id
1 'polypeptide(L)'
;MPRLAVSPENNFLQRRQIRVPQCYGRRLTPFCMLIAGAFISDSSLAAGMSRLEEVVVSARKKPESLQDTPISLTVFSEERLKVEGISGLADIASKVPGLTIEPFPINGGSLRIYIRGIGLGDIQVTQDTPVAVYLDGVYIARSSGTAMDVAELMRVEILRGPQGTLYGRNTTGGAINLVTRRPSVEALVFNQSFGVGNRAFFRSKTNLNLPLTDSLAMKLAYLTESRDGFMENSGPGGDFGDREVQGFRFDLAWDISAKLRLDYSYDRSEMEFYNYMFQAINPPAEDGDKGQADAIKRSAQARTVYGQHRLSSMATSAPLEASNSEVEGHALVVHADSRLGELKYIAAYRELLDSAYTDLGGGLGAPDYRLDTHRYDGAAAETANGGPTPLVKPTITHRQQSHELQFSGEIAGYGLEYLLGGYYFEEQGIEDNSPLHLQLYSLVDGTEDVYIVNLLSQKYEVDNQAAAVFGQLRWTPPILDDAMHITVGARHSRDQRYALKNQQDEVYFEYHPGLATPQVFSLTTFAENALLGAVINPLLDQGGLPGDRRFDNVAGQRRFKDDSFSLMLEYEFNDDVNLYAKGVEAYKSGGFNTRDPQLDGKQGPATDGIDYGVGFADGFGEEKALSVEVGVKSEWLNGRLRLNADVYQTDFDDMQINFLLNGTVADTKVLNAGQASMRGFEFDALALLGDFVVASLEYVYLDAEITEVKDSFGNDVTHRYAFSAAPINSFTAGLDWLMWQGNTAKLQLNVNTSFMDTKLGGGDVQKALTIMPSYQLWNAHLSLEKVPFAQGEFSVALWAKNILDKEYEVYAIDNLPQADRAVVWGEPRSFGVELAYHFE
;
A
#
# COMPACT_ATOMS: atom_id res chain seq x y z
N MET A 1 -60.38 22.27 -34.85
CA MET A 1 -60.87 20.89 -34.84
C MET A 1 -60.07 20.07 -35.79
N PRO A 2 -59.53 18.91 -35.46
CA PRO A 2 -59.61 18.15 -34.22
C PRO A 2 -58.29 18.01 -33.49
N ARG A 3 -58.46 17.67 -32.20
CA ARG A 3 -57.38 17.30 -31.26
C ARG A 3 -56.78 15.94 -31.63
N LEU A 4 -55.45 15.79 -31.61
CA LEU A 4 -54.77 14.52 -31.50
C LEU A 4 -54.09 14.47 -30.11
N ALA A 5 -54.51 13.51 -29.32
CA ALA A 5 -54.03 13.21 -28.00
C ALA A 5 -52.65 12.58 -28.11
N VAL A 6 -51.68 13.12 -27.40
CA VAL A 6 -50.43 12.47 -27.15
C VAL A 6 -50.53 11.78 -25.80
N SER A 7 -50.44 10.46 -25.79
CA SER A 7 -50.32 9.63 -24.59
C SER A 7 -48.90 9.75 -24.00
N PRO A 8 -48.74 9.79 -22.70
CA PRO A 8 -47.43 9.77 -22.07
C PRO A 8 -46.90 8.31 -22.04
N GLU A 9 -45.88 8.05 -22.80
CA GLU A 9 -45.12 6.81 -22.65
C GLU A 9 -44.35 6.82 -21.33
N ASN A 10 -44.66 5.86 -20.50
CA ASN A 10 -44.00 5.53 -19.25
C ASN A 10 -42.51 5.20 -19.49
N ASN A 11 -41.67 6.02 -18.99
CA ASN A 11 -40.27 5.66 -18.76
C ASN A 11 -40.22 4.67 -17.58
N PHE A 12 -40.09 3.41 -17.92
CA PHE A 12 -39.70 2.34 -17.00
C PHE A 12 -38.19 2.45 -16.73
N LEU A 13 -37.82 3.25 -15.75
CA LEU A 13 -36.56 3.03 -15.04
C LEU A 13 -36.74 1.79 -14.13
N GLN A 14 -36.58 0.62 -14.73
CA GLN A 14 -36.36 -0.59 -13.96
C GLN A 14 -35.00 -0.45 -13.26
N ARG A 15 -35.06 -0.21 -11.95
CA ARG A 15 -33.99 -0.61 -11.03
C ARG A 15 -33.69 -2.09 -11.31
N ARG A 16 -32.65 -2.37 -12.06
CA ARG A 16 -32.04 -3.70 -12.07
C ARG A 16 -31.41 -3.89 -10.70
N GLN A 17 -32.17 -4.46 -9.80
CA GLN A 17 -31.59 -5.17 -8.67
C GLN A 17 -30.63 -6.20 -9.27
N ILE A 18 -29.35 -6.03 -9.04
CA ILE A 18 -28.35 -7.05 -9.28
C ILE A 18 -28.75 -8.24 -8.39
N ARG A 19 -29.40 -9.23 -8.95
CA ARG A 19 -29.64 -10.51 -8.28
C ARG A 19 -28.29 -11.16 -8.11
N VAL A 20 -27.79 -11.14 -6.89
CA VAL A 20 -26.74 -12.05 -6.44
C VAL A 20 -27.17 -13.46 -6.83
N PRO A 21 -26.37 -14.24 -7.56
CA PRO A 21 -26.67 -15.64 -7.81
C PRO A 21 -26.77 -16.33 -6.46
N GLN A 22 -27.94 -16.88 -6.15
CA GLN A 22 -28.08 -17.79 -5.02
C GLN A 22 -27.09 -18.95 -5.25
N CYS A 23 -26.07 -19.00 -4.42
CA CYS A 23 -25.20 -20.16 -4.30
C CYS A 23 -26.08 -21.38 -4.03
N TYR A 24 -26.19 -22.24 -5.02
CA TYR A 24 -26.71 -23.60 -4.86
C TYR A 24 -25.93 -24.27 -3.72
N GLY A 25 -26.64 -24.65 -2.68
CA GLY A 25 -26.13 -25.37 -1.55
C GLY A 25 -25.42 -26.66 -1.99
N ARG A 26 -24.14 -26.59 -2.17
CA ARG A 26 -23.28 -27.78 -2.10
C ARG A 26 -23.06 -28.05 -0.63
N ARG A 27 -23.59 -29.19 -0.21
CA ARG A 27 -23.42 -29.78 1.11
C ARG A 27 -21.95 -29.66 1.53
N LEU A 28 -21.70 -28.87 2.56
CA LEU A 28 -20.46 -28.95 3.33
C LEU A 28 -20.34 -30.40 3.80
N THR A 29 -19.45 -31.16 3.19
CA THR A 29 -19.04 -32.47 3.68
C THR A 29 -18.41 -32.29 5.04
N PRO A 30 -18.72 -33.10 6.04
CA PRO A 30 -18.25 -32.93 7.41
C PRO A 30 -16.79 -33.40 7.49
N PHE A 31 -15.86 -32.48 7.21
CA PHE A 31 -14.43 -32.72 7.44
C PHE A 31 -14.00 -32.25 8.84
N CYS A 32 -14.91 -31.63 9.59
CA CYS A 32 -14.63 -31.10 10.94
C CYS A 32 -14.86 -32.09 12.08
N MET A 33 -15.20 -33.36 11.84
CA MET A 33 -15.51 -34.33 12.90
C MET A 33 -14.55 -35.53 13.02
N LEU A 34 -13.35 -35.49 12.48
CA LEU A 34 -12.45 -36.65 12.50
C LEU A 34 -11.16 -36.48 13.29
N ILE A 35 -11.00 -35.38 14.05
CA ILE A 35 -9.80 -35.15 14.90
C ILE A 35 -10.10 -35.24 16.39
N ALA A 36 -11.32 -35.54 16.81
CA ALA A 36 -11.70 -35.62 18.23
C ALA A 36 -11.53 -36.98 18.90
N GLY A 37 -10.76 -37.88 18.34
CA GLY A 37 -10.76 -39.25 18.84
C GLY A 37 -9.46 -40.04 18.86
N ALA A 38 -8.34 -39.43 19.26
CA ALA A 38 -7.15 -40.21 19.69
C ALA A 38 -6.19 -39.29 20.43
N PHE A 39 -6.05 -39.45 21.70
CA PHE A 39 -4.85 -39.28 22.54
C PHE A 39 -5.28 -39.04 23.97
N ILE A 40 -5.66 -40.12 24.64
CA ILE A 40 -5.58 -40.19 26.10
C ILE A 40 -4.37 -41.09 26.37
N SER A 41 -3.24 -40.52 26.69
CA SER A 41 -2.10 -41.18 27.29
C SER A 41 -1.52 -40.23 28.32
N ASP A 42 -1.51 -40.65 29.59
CA ASP A 42 -0.89 -39.95 30.69
C ASP A 42 0.55 -39.53 30.37
N SER A 43 0.74 -38.24 30.24
CA SER A 43 2.05 -37.60 30.30
C SER A 43 1.88 -36.35 31.16
N SER A 44 2.78 -36.11 32.06
CA SER A 44 2.85 -34.89 32.86
C SER A 44 3.00 -33.70 31.90
N LEU A 45 1.87 -33.13 31.52
CA LEU A 45 1.79 -31.95 30.66
C LEU A 45 2.34 -30.76 31.45
N ALA A 46 3.32 -30.08 30.89
CA ALA A 46 3.76 -28.79 31.39
C ALA A 46 2.56 -27.84 31.44
N ALA A 47 2.58 -26.85 32.32
CA ALA A 47 1.47 -25.94 32.50
C ALA A 47 1.13 -25.25 31.15
N GLY A 48 -0.09 -25.49 30.63
CA GLY A 48 -0.62 -24.81 29.48
C GLY A 48 -0.88 -23.32 29.76
N MET A 49 -1.29 -22.57 28.74
CA MET A 49 -1.65 -21.18 28.89
C MET A 49 -2.85 -21.03 29.81
N SER A 50 -2.73 -20.20 30.84
CA SER A 50 -3.84 -19.97 31.79
C SER A 50 -4.75 -18.83 31.37
N ARG A 51 -4.23 -17.84 30.59
CA ARG A 51 -4.91 -16.67 30.06
C ARG A 51 -4.24 -16.20 28.79
N LEU A 52 -4.92 -15.32 28.03
CA LEU A 52 -4.39 -14.65 26.86
C LEU A 52 -3.27 -13.67 27.25
N GLU A 53 -2.35 -13.44 26.32
CA GLU A 53 -1.26 -12.48 26.49
C GLU A 53 -1.82 -11.06 26.63
N GLU A 54 -1.32 -10.30 27.60
CA GLU A 54 -1.54 -8.86 27.67
C GLU A 54 -0.63 -8.16 26.66
N VAL A 55 -1.22 -7.34 25.79
CA VAL A 55 -0.48 -6.64 24.74
C VAL A 55 -0.36 -5.18 25.09
N VAL A 56 0.89 -4.68 25.17
CA VAL A 56 1.18 -3.26 25.38
C VAL A 56 1.36 -2.58 24.02
N VAL A 57 0.70 -1.43 23.85
CA VAL A 57 0.72 -0.62 22.64
C VAL A 57 1.26 0.79 22.90
N SER A 58 1.61 1.51 21.85
CA SER A 58 2.04 2.91 21.91
C SER A 58 1.21 3.83 21.02
N ALA A 59 0.01 3.41 20.70
CA ALA A 59 -0.91 4.08 19.78
C ALA A 59 -1.23 5.54 20.17
N ARG A 60 -1.22 5.87 21.46
CA ARG A 60 -1.39 7.25 21.95
C ARG A 60 -0.06 7.92 22.36
N LYS A 61 1.05 7.49 21.78
CA LYS A 61 2.42 7.98 22.06
C LYS A 61 2.87 7.75 23.51
N LYS A 62 2.22 6.85 24.24
CA LYS A 62 2.59 6.33 25.57
C LYS A 62 2.34 4.82 25.60
N PRO A 63 3.12 4.06 26.39
CA PRO A 63 2.82 2.64 26.62
C PRO A 63 1.52 2.49 27.41
N GLU A 64 0.60 1.67 26.90
CA GLU A 64 -0.67 1.34 27.57
C GLU A 64 -1.17 -0.03 27.15
N SER A 65 -2.07 -0.66 27.91
CA SER A 65 -2.69 -1.93 27.52
C SER A 65 -3.57 -1.73 26.28
N LEU A 66 -3.59 -2.74 25.40
CA LEU A 66 -4.49 -2.77 24.24
C LEU A 66 -5.95 -2.63 24.67
N GLN A 67 -6.35 -3.24 25.80
CA GLN A 67 -7.73 -3.20 26.27
C GLN A 67 -8.13 -1.82 26.85
N ASP A 68 -7.14 -1.05 27.34
CA ASP A 68 -7.35 0.30 27.87
C ASP A 68 -7.19 1.40 26.79
N THR A 69 -6.89 1.02 25.56
CA THR A 69 -6.71 1.96 24.46
C THR A 69 -8.03 2.18 23.72
N PRO A 70 -8.69 3.35 23.77
CA PRO A 70 -10.05 3.61 23.26
C PRO A 70 -10.05 3.92 21.76
N ILE A 71 -9.46 3.08 20.97
CA ILE A 71 -9.43 3.14 19.49
C ILE A 71 -9.50 1.74 18.90
N SER A 72 -10.04 1.66 17.68
CA SER A 72 -9.97 0.43 16.88
C SER A 72 -8.52 0.21 16.46
N LEU A 73 -7.95 -0.90 16.90
CA LEU A 73 -6.52 -1.19 16.81
C LEU A 73 -6.28 -2.69 16.69
N THR A 74 -5.57 -3.12 15.64
CA THR A 74 -5.04 -4.47 15.55
C THR A 74 -3.55 -4.46 15.86
N VAL A 75 -3.11 -5.42 16.67
CA VAL A 75 -1.71 -5.55 17.09
C VAL A 75 -1.19 -6.95 16.81
N PHE A 76 -0.02 -7.01 16.20
CA PHE A 76 0.79 -8.21 16.09
C PHE A 76 1.93 -8.10 17.08
N SER A 77 1.89 -8.86 18.17
CA SER A 77 3.03 -9.03 19.07
C SER A 77 4.14 -9.82 18.39
N GLU A 78 5.34 -9.82 18.93
CA GLU A 78 6.46 -10.57 18.40
C GLU A 78 6.15 -12.07 18.29
N GLU A 79 5.51 -12.64 19.32
CA GLU A 79 5.09 -14.04 19.29
C GLU A 79 4.08 -14.29 18.16
N ARG A 80 3.09 -13.41 17.99
CA ARG A 80 2.13 -13.52 16.91
C ARG A 80 2.78 -13.40 15.53
N LEU A 81 3.72 -12.45 15.34
CA LEU A 81 4.50 -12.31 14.11
C LEU A 81 5.24 -13.60 13.75
N LYS A 82 5.87 -14.23 14.76
CA LYS A 82 6.61 -15.48 14.60
C LYS A 82 5.71 -16.66 14.29
N VAL A 83 4.65 -16.87 15.09
CA VAL A 83 3.72 -18.00 14.94
C VAL A 83 2.99 -17.97 13.62
N GLU A 84 2.61 -16.78 13.14
CA GLU A 84 1.92 -16.60 11.86
C GLU A 84 2.87 -16.51 10.65
N GLY A 85 4.19 -16.58 10.87
CA GLY A 85 5.20 -16.51 9.81
C GLY A 85 5.21 -15.17 9.06
N ILE A 86 4.92 -14.08 9.79
CA ILE A 86 4.93 -12.72 9.24
C ILE A 86 6.36 -12.22 9.19
N SER A 87 6.83 -11.88 8.01
CA SER A 87 8.20 -11.46 7.77
C SER A 87 8.34 -10.00 7.34
N GLY A 88 7.29 -9.40 6.83
CA GLY A 88 7.28 -8.03 6.36
C GLY A 88 5.87 -7.43 6.34
N LEU A 89 5.78 -6.16 6.00
CA LEU A 89 4.52 -5.41 6.01
C LEU A 89 3.49 -6.00 5.01
N ALA A 90 3.94 -6.51 3.88
CA ALA A 90 3.06 -7.13 2.89
C ALA A 90 2.36 -8.42 3.40
N ASP A 91 3.01 -9.19 4.29
CA ASP A 91 2.41 -10.39 4.88
C ASP A 91 1.22 -10.07 5.79
N ILE A 92 1.20 -8.86 6.37
CA ILE A 92 0.14 -8.41 7.29
C ILE A 92 -1.20 -8.22 6.57
N ALA A 93 -1.16 -7.84 5.29
CA ALA A 93 -2.36 -7.57 4.49
C ALA A 93 -3.39 -8.71 4.54
N SER A 94 -2.91 -9.95 4.47
CA SER A 94 -3.78 -11.14 4.51
C SER A 94 -4.26 -11.53 5.91
N LYS A 95 -3.88 -10.76 6.94
CA LYS A 95 -4.14 -11.08 8.34
C LYS A 95 -5.08 -10.08 9.02
N VAL A 96 -5.33 -8.94 8.40
CA VAL A 96 -6.13 -7.85 8.98
C VAL A 96 -7.28 -7.52 8.02
N PRO A 97 -8.53 -7.85 8.38
CA PRO A 97 -9.68 -7.43 7.62
C PRO A 97 -9.79 -5.90 7.55
N GLY A 98 -10.25 -5.38 6.41
CA GLY A 98 -10.33 -3.93 6.19
C GLY A 98 -8.99 -3.23 5.90
N LEU A 99 -7.88 -3.97 5.93
CA LEU A 99 -6.56 -3.55 5.48
C LEU A 99 -6.25 -4.21 4.14
N THR A 100 -5.82 -3.40 3.18
CA THR A 100 -5.27 -3.88 1.91
C THR A 100 -3.85 -3.33 1.78
N ILE A 101 -2.87 -4.20 1.62
CA ILE A 101 -1.48 -3.83 1.30
C ILE A 101 -1.08 -4.63 0.06
N GLU A 102 -0.80 -3.94 -1.01
CA GLU A 102 -0.50 -4.55 -2.29
C GLU A 102 0.71 -3.85 -2.91
N PRO A 103 1.64 -4.58 -3.55
CA PRO A 103 2.66 -3.95 -4.34
C PRO A 103 2.04 -3.05 -5.42
N PHE A 104 2.66 -1.92 -5.68
CA PHE A 104 2.24 -1.10 -6.81
C PHE A 104 2.66 -1.82 -8.10
N PRO A 105 1.74 -2.09 -9.03
CA PRO A 105 2.02 -3.00 -10.15
C PRO A 105 3.19 -2.60 -11.05
N ILE A 106 3.44 -1.30 -11.15
CA ILE A 106 4.54 -0.76 -11.97
C ILE A 106 5.78 -0.43 -11.15
N ASN A 107 5.73 -0.66 -9.84
CA ASN A 107 6.84 -0.50 -8.92
C ASN A 107 6.67 -1.38 -7.67
N GLY A 108 7.21 -2.59 -7.70
CA GLY A 108 7.10 -3.57 -6.62
C GLY A 108 7.81 -3.16 -5.32
N GLY A 109 8.69 -2.15 -5.35
CA GLY A 109 9.32 -1.55 -4.17
C GLY A 109 8.40 -0.62 -3.39
N SER A 110 7.23 -0.30 -3.94
CA SER A 110 6.25 0.59 -3.35
C SER A 110 4.99 -0.18 -2.96
N LEU A 111 4.44 0.11 -1.78
CA LEU A 111 3.21 -0.52 -1.30
C LEU A 111 2.03 0.45 -1.36
N ARG A 112 0.93 0.00 -1.94
CA ARG A 112 -0.37 0.66 -1.83
C ARG A 112 -1.05 0.16 -0.56
N ILE A 113 -1.33 1.07 0.35
CA ILE A 113 -1.92 0.77 1.65
C ILE A 113 -3.29 1.42 1.74
N TYR A 114 -4.31 0.61 2.04
CA TYR A 114 -5.68 1.08 2.27
C TYR A 114 -6.17 0.56 3.62
N ILE A 115 -6.72 1.45 4.42
CA ILE A 115 -7.45 1.11 5.65
C ILE A 115 -8.88 1.60 5.50
N ARG A 116 -9.87 0.72 5.74
CA ARG A 116 -11.29 1.03 5.55
C ARG A 116 -11.60 1.58 4.14
N GLY A 117 -10.89 1.11 3.10
CA GLY A 117 -11.03 1.59 1.72
C GLY A 117 -10.36 2.93 1.41
N ILE A 118 -9.74 3.59 2.39
CA ILE A 118 -8.99 4.83 2.20
C ILE A 118 -7.52 4.52 1.96
N GLY A 119 -7.01 4.94 0.81
CA GLY A 119 -5.64 4.69 0.38
C GLY A 119 -5.26 5.53 -0.83
N LEU A 120 -4.07 5.29 -1.37
CA LEU A 120 -3.56 5.95 -2.58
C LEU A 120 -3.47 4.95 -3.73
N GLY A 121 -4.18 5.21 -4.81
CA GLY A 121 -4.20 4.35 -6.00
C GLY A 121 -3.01 4.53 -6.92
N ASP A 122 -2.45 5.73 -7.00
CA ASP A 122 -1.34 6.11 -7.86
C ASP A 122 -0.23 6.76 -7.04
N ILE A 123 0.99 6.27 -7.20
CA ILE A 123 2.15 6.71 -6.42
C ILE A 123 2.92 7.74 -7.24
N GLN A 124 2.95 8.98 -6.76
CA GLN A 124 3.67 10.09 -7.35
C GLN A 124 4.44 10.85 -6.26
N VAL A 125 5.56 11.45 -6.62
CA VAL A 125 6.38 12.23 -5.67
C VAL A 125 5.64 13.46 -5.10
N THR A 126 4.61 13.93 -5.78
CA THR A 126 3.81 15.10 -5.38
C THR A 126 2.58 14.77 -4.54
N GLN A 127 2.26 13.48 -4.36
CA GLN A 127 1.08 13.03 -3.63
C GLN A 127 1.43 12.35 -2.31
N ASP A 128 0.72 12.69 -1.26
CA ASP A 128 0.86 12.06 0.04
C ASP A 128 -0.14 10.90 0.20
N THR A 129 0.23 9.88 0.96
CA THR A 129 -0.67 8.76 1.29
C THR A 129 -1.64 9.15 2.41
N PRO A 130 -2.90 8.71 2.39
CA PRO A 130 -3.84 8.95 3.50
C PRO A 130 -3.67 7.97 4.67
N VAL A 131 -2.79 6.98 4.53
CA VAL A 131 -2.37 6.06 5.59
C VAL A 131 -0.90 6.30 5.88
N ALA A 132 -0.60 6.74 7.10
CA ALA A 132 0.77 7.03 7.49
C ALA A 132 1.48 5.78 8.02
N VAL A 133 2.73 5.60 7.64
CA VAL A 133 3.61 4.54 8.15
C VAL A 133 4.69 5.15 9.03
N TYR A 134 4.89 4.56 10.20
CA TYR A 134 5.92 4.98 11.16
C TYR A 134 6.86 3.82 11.47
N LEU A 135 8.15 4.10 11.57
CA LEU A 135 9.16 3.18 12.10
C LEU A 135 9.76 3.81 13.37
N ASP A 136 9.53 3.19 14.53
CA ASP A 136 9.99 3.70 15.84
C ASP A 136 9.60 5.16 16.13
N GLY A 137 8.43 5.58 15.62
CA GLY A 137 7.91 6.95 15.72
C GLY A 137 8.38 7.89 14.62
N VAL A 138 9.23 7.47 13.70
CA VAL A 138 9.67 8.25 12.53
C VAL A 138 8.67 8.07 11.39
N TYR A 139 8.07 9.15 10.92
CA TYR A 139 7.17 9.15 9.77
C TYR A 139 7.91 8.83 8.46
N ILE A 140 7.36 7.92 7.66
CA ILE A 140 7.84 7.58 6.32
C ILE A 140 6.91 8.24 5.30
N ALA A 141 7.42 9.26 4.62
CA ALA A 141 6.57 10.16 3.84
C ALA A 141 6.10 9.57 2.49
N ARG A 142 6.81 8.60 1.95
CA ARG A 142 6.52 8.05 0.62
C ARG A 142 6.21 6.56 0.68
N SER A 143 5.25 6.13 -0.14
CA SER A 143 4.92 4.72 -0.29
C SER A 143 6.07 3.92 -0.91
N SER A 144 6.89 4.58 -1.73
CA SER A 144 8.13 4.02 -2.24
C SER A 144 9.06 3.72 -1.06
N GLY A 145 9.69 2.56 -1.06
CA GLY A 145 10.57 2.12 0.02
C GLY A 145 9.84 1.67 1.30
N THR A 146 8.52 1.49 1.29
CA THR A 146 7.79 0.93 2.44
C THR A 146 7.89 -0.60 2.55
N ALA A 147 8.37 -1.26 1.50
CA ALA A 147 8.61 -2.72 1.50
C ALA A 147 9.88 -3.10 2.26
N MET A 148 10.03 -2.61 3.51
CA MET A 148 11.22 -2.83 4.34
C MET A 148 11.05 -4.06 5.24
N ASP A 149 12.00 -5.01 5.15
CA ASP A 149 11.95 -6.28 5.88
C ASP A 149 13.10 -6.47 6.89
N VAL A 150 13.99 -5.47 7.03
CA VAL A 150 15.26 -5.63 7.77
C VAL A 150 15.09 -5.64 9.28
N ALA A 151 14.11 -4.91 9.79
CA ALA A 151 13.95 -4.68 11.21
C ALA A 151 13.48 -5.95 11.95
N GLU A 152 14.01 -6.18 13.15
CA GLU A 152 13.43 -7.12 14.11
C GLU A 152 12.26 -6.43 14.79
N LEU A 153 11.06 -6.68 14.28
CA LEU A 153 9.85 -6.07 14.82
C LEU A 153 9.50 -6.72 16.17
N MET A 154 9.33 -5.91 17.17
CA MET A 154 8.74 -6.29 18.45
C MET A 154 7.22 -6.34 18.35
N ARG A 155 6.65 -5.42 17.58
CA ARG A 155 5.22 -5.41 17.28
C ARG A 155 4.90 -4.52 16.08
N VAL A 156 3.72 -4.75 15.52
CA VAL A 156 3.09 -3.88 14.52
C VAL A 156 1.72 -3.45 15.06
N GLU A 157 1.47 -2.15 15.07
CA GLU A 157 0.22 -1.55 15.51
C GLU A 157 -0.48 -0.91 14.29
N ILE A 158 -1.74 -1.32 14.03
CA ILE A 158 -2.53 -0.82 12.91
C ILE A 158 -3.71 -0.06 13.47
N LEU A 159 -3.64 1.27 13.40
CA LEU A 159 -4.64 2.20 13.89
C LEU A 159 -5.64 2.47 12.78
N ARG A 160 -6.88 2.09 12.98
CA ARG A 160 -7.93 2.26 11.98
C ARG A 160 -8.66 3.59 12.16
N GLY A 161 -9.05 4.19 11.03
CA GLY A 161 -9.71 5.49 10.98
C GLY A 161 -8.81 6.68 11.27
N PRO A 162 -9.34 7.91 11.16
CA PRO A 162 -8.56 9.13 11.23
C PRO A 162 -7.77 9.32 12.52
N GLN A 163 -6.51 9.83 12.42
CA GLN A 163 -5.56 10.02 13.52
C GLN A 163 -4.93 11.43 13.53
N GLY A 164 -5.70 12.47 13.16
CA GLY A 164 -5.17 13.80 12.86
C GLY A 164 -4.47 14.51 14.02
N THR A 165 -4.88 14.30 15.28
CA THR A 165 -4.34 15.06 16.42
C THR A 165 -2.92 14.63 16.82
N LEU A 166 -2.66 13.35 17.01
CA LEU A 166 -1.36 12.85 17.49
C LEU A 166 -0.39 12.48 16.37
N TYR A 167 -0.91 11.90 15.31
CA TYR A 167 -0.11 11.48 14.15
C TYR A 167 -0.04 12.57 13.09
N GLY A 168 -1.05 13.40 12.98
CA GLY A 168 -1.05 14.61 12.17
C GLY A 168 -1.57 14.42 10.75
N ARG A 169 -0.97 15.17 9.82
CA ARG A 169 -1.38 15.16 8.41
C ARG A 169 -1.30 13.76 7.80
N ASN A 170 -2.09 13.54 6.75
CA ASN A 170 -1.99 12.32 5.94
C ASN A 170 -2.37 11.04 6.70
N THR A 171 -3.29 11.16 7.65
CA THR A 171 -3.81 10.06 8.46
C THR A 171 -5.33 9.98 8.41
N THR A 172 -5.95 10.36 7.28
CA THR A 172 -7.40 10.31 7.10
C THR A 172 -7.94 8.88 7.03
N GLY A 173 -7.11 7.90 6.58
CA GLY A 173 -7.43 6.48 6.60
C GLY A 173 -6.96 5.75 7.85
N GLY A 174 -5.85 6.18 8.45
CA GLY A 174 -5.25 5.54 9.61
C GLY A 174 -3.74 5.65 9.69
N ALA A 175 -3.15 4.82 10.55
CA ALA A 175 -1.68 4.75 10.69
C ALA A 175 -1.20 3.32 10.95
N ILE A 176 0.00 2.99 10.49
CA ILE A 176 0.72 1.76 10.81
C ILE A 176 2.00 2.12 11.55
N ASN A 177 2.15 1.59 12.75
CA ASN A 177 3.31 1.84 13.59
C ASN A 177 4.14 0.55 13.74
N LEU A 178 5.35 0.57 13.17
CA LEU A 178 6.33 -0.51 13.25
C LEU A 178 7.25 -0.21 14.42
N VAL A 179 7.27 -1.07 15.41
CA VAL A 179 8.08 -0.90 16.61
C VAL A 179 9.13 -2.00 16.66
N THR A 180 10.39 -1.62 16.71
CA THR A 180 11.52 -2.55 16.75
C THR A 180 11.94 -2.88 18.19
N ARG A 181 12.65 -3.99 18.32
CA ARG A 181 13.22 -4.38 19.62
C ARG A 181 14.45 -3.52 19.93
N ARG A 182 14.42 -2.81 21.06
CA ARG A 182 15.55 -2.02 21.57
C ARG A 182 16.72 -2.94 21.97
N PRO A 183 17.99 -2.57 21.76
CA PRO A 183 19.14 -3.27 22.36
C PRO A 183 19.04 -3.39 23.87
N SER A 184 19.42 -4.57 24.41
CA SER A 184 19.36 -4.88 25.83
C SER A 184 20.76 -5.05 26.42
N VAL A 185 20.97 -4.53 27.64
CA VAL A 185 22.20 -4.71 28.41
C VAL A 185 22.21 -6.03 29.22
N GLU A 186 21.10 -6.79 29.22
CA GLU A 186 20.90 -7.94 30.07
C GLU A 186 21.70 -9.17 29.61
N ALA A 187 21.68 -9.45 28.30
CA ALA A 187 22.31 -10.65 27.76
C ALA A 187 22.90 -10.44 26.36
N LEU A 188 23.91 -11.24 26.03
CA LEU A 188 24.33 -11.46 24.66
C LEU A 188 23.31 -12.38 24.00
N VAL A 189 22.58 -11.85 22.99
CA VAL A 189 21.59 -12.66 22.24
C VAL A 189 22.04 -12.76 20.78
N PHE A 190 22.04 -13.96 20.27
CA PHE A 190 22.31 -14.24 18.87
C PHE A 190 21.18 -15.08 18.27
N ASN A 191 20.56 -14.55 17.23
CA ASN A 191 19.52 -15.22 16.44
C ASN A 191 19.99 -15.38 15.01
N GLN A 192 19.92 -16.60 14.47
CA GLN A 192 20.17 -16.89 13.07
C GLN A 192 19.02 -17.73 12.53
N SER A 193 18.38 -17.29 11.42
CA SER A 193 17.45 -18.12 10.69
C SER A 193 17.84 -18.29 9.23
N PHE A 194 17.48 -19.47 8.68
CA PHE A 194 17.65 -19.83 7.28
C PHE A 194 16.32 -20.39 6.76
N GLY A 195 15.79 -19.82 5.70
CA GLY A 195 14.61 -20.31 5.04
C GLY A 195 14.93 -20.76 3.62
N VAL A 196 14.32 -21.88 3.20
CA VAL A 196 14.36 -22.34 1.81
C VAL A 196 12.95 -22.79 1.39
N GLY A 197 12.63 -22.63 0.11
CA GLY A 197 11.29 -22.98 -0.37
C GLY A 197 11.23 -23.20 -1.88
N ASN A 198 10.01 -23.34 -2.37
CA ASN A 198 9.79 -23.41 -3.82
C ASN A 198 10.12 -22.07 -4.49
N ARG A 199 10.29 -22.06 -5.81
CA ARG A 199 10.75 -20.90 -6.60
C ARG A 199 12.12 -20.38 -6.11
N ALA A 200 13.05 -21.29 -5.86
CA ALA A 200 14.39 -21.01 -5.35
C ALA A 200 14.42 -20.04 -4.14
N PHE A 201 13.32 -19.96 -3.38
CA PHE A 201 13.25 -19.11 -2.20
C PHE A 201 14.39 -19.43 -1.25
N PHE A 202 15.17 -18.42 -0.92
CA PHE A 202 16.21 -18.44 0.08
C PHE A 202 16.12 -17.21 0.97
N ARG A 203 16.25 -17.38 2.28
CA ARG A 203 16.31 -16.30 3.26
C ARG A 203 17.32 -16.61 4.32
N SER A 204 18.11 -15.61 4.70
CA SER A 204 18.98 -15.66 5.87
C SER A 204 18.81 -14.38 6.68
N LYS A 205 18.52 -14.52 7.97
CA LYS A 205 18.38 -13.37 8.89
C LYS A 205 19.23 -13.61 10.13
N THR A 206 20.07 -12.64 10.43
CA THR A 206 20.97 -12.62 11.58
C THR A 206 20.61 -11.45 12.47
N ASN A 207 20.46 -11.67 13.77
CA ASN A 207 20.33 -10.62 14.78
C ASN A 207 21.34 -10.90 15.89
N LEU A 208 22.07 -9.87 16.30
CA LEU A 208 23.05 -9.95 17.35
C LEU A 208 22.89 -8.78 18.32
N ASN A 209 22.49 -9.05 19.56
CA ASN A 209 22.47 -8.08 20.65
C ASN A 209 23.72 -8.23 21.49
N LEU A 210 24.46 -7.14 21.66
CA LEU A 210 25.72 -7.08 22.39
C LEU A 210 25.61 -6.08 23.54
N PRO A 211 25.55 -6.53 24.80
CA PRO A 211 25.78 -5.66 25.96
C PRO A 211 27.24 -5.24 25.99
N LEU A 212 27.51 -3.95 25.89
CA LEU A 212 28.86 -3.38 25.90
C LEU A 212 29.28 -3.00 27.33
N THR A 213 28.34 -2.45 28.09
CA THR A 213 28.47 -2.13 29.52
C THR A 213 27.12 -2.32 30.20
N ASP A 214 27.04 -2.10 31.50
CA ASP A 214 25.78 -2.15 32.27
C ASP A 214 24.75 -1.07 31.82
N SER A 215 25.16 -0.12 30.99
CA SER A 215 24.31 0.98 30.54
C SER A 215 24.32 1.21 29.02
N LEU A 216 25.10 0.43 28.28
CA LEU A 216 25.27 0.60 26.85
C LEU A 216 25.17 -0.77 26.15
N ALA A 217 24.26 -0.86 25.21
CA ALA A 217 24.10 -2.04 24.34
C ALA A 217 24.02 -1.62 22.87
N MET A 218 24.40 -2.53 21.97
CA MET A 218 24.19 -2.39 20.54
C MET A 218 23.53 -3.62 19.96
N LYS A 219 22.84 -3.46 18.85
CA LYS A 219 22.27 -4.54 18.06
C LYS A 219 22.65 -4.40 16.61
N LEU A 220 22.93 -5.52 15.97
CA LEU A 220 23.21 -5.65 14.55
C LEU A 220 22.20 -6.62 13.95
N ALA A 221 21.58 -6.24 12.84
CA ALA A 221 20.73 -7.11 12.07
C ALA A 221 21.16 -7.11 10.59
N TYR A 222 21.13 -8.28 9.98
CA TYR A 222 21.39 -8.47 8.56
C TYR A 222 20.37 -9.43 7.96
N LEU A 223 19.81 -9.08 6.82
CA LEU A 223 18.88 -9.87 6.05
C LEU A 223 19.38 -10.03 4.63
N THR A 224 19.28 -11.23 4.09
CA THR A 224 19.30 -11.48 2.64
C THR A 224 18.14 -12.41 2.29
N GLU A 225 17.42 -12.11 1.24
CA GLU A 225 16.30 -12.89 0.72
C GLU A 225 16.36 -12.89 -0.80
N SER A 226 16.12 -14.04 -1.41
CA SER A 226 15.95 -14.15 -2.86
C SER A 226 14.81 -15.10 -3.20
N ARG A 227 14.16 -14.86 -4.34
CA ARG A 227 13.08 -15.70 -4.82
C ARG A 227 12.87 -15.48 -6.30
N ASP A 228 12.79 -16.58 -7.07
CA ASP A 228 12.43 -16.55 -8.48
C ASP A 228 11.00 -16.06 -8.70
N GLY A 229 10.75 -15.43 -9.83
CA GLY A 229 9.44 -15.02 -10.29
C GLY A 229 8.45 -16.19 -10.38
N PHE A 230 7.18 -15.88 -10.45
CA PHE A 230 6.14 -16.90 -10.58
C PHE A 230 5.54 -16.97 -11.98
N MET A 231 5.93 -16.07 -12.88
CA MET A 231 5.56 -16.07 -14.29
C MET A 231 6.83 -15.91 -15.12
N GLU A 232 7.10 -16.91 -15.97
CA GLU A 232 8.27 -16.92 -16.85
C GLU A 232 8.17 -15.79 -17.87
N ASN A 233 9.25 -15.04 -18.06
CA ASN A 233 9.38 -14.12 -19.17
C ASN A 233 10.09 -14.80 -20.35
N SER A 234 9.34 -15.25 -21.34
CA SER A 234 9.92 -15.81 -22.59
C SER A 234 10.50 -14.75 -23.53
N GLY A 235 10.37 -13.47 -23.18
CA GLY A 235 11.03 -12.34 -23.82
C GLY A 235 12.40 -12.04 -23.19
N PRO A 236 13.03 -10.90 -23.54
CA PRO A 236 14.29 -10.48 -22.92
C PRO A 236 14.09 -9.94 -21.51
N GLY A 237 14.90 -10.39 -20.55
CA GLY A 237 14.89 -9.94 -19.15
C GLY A 237 14.65 -11.07 -18.15
N GLY A 238 14.46 -10.73 -16.89
CA GLY A 238 14.16 -11.68 -15.82
C GLY A 238 12.68 -12.03 -15.72
N ASP A 239 12.36 -13.01 -14.88
CA ASP A 239 11.01 -13.51 -14.66
C ASP A 239 10.17 -12.53 -13.82
N PHE A 240 8.87 -12.41 -14.12
CA PHE A 240 7.99 -11.49 -13.42
C PHE A 240 7.75 -11.91 -11.97
N GLY A 241 7.97 -10.97 -11.05
CA GLY A 241 7.85 -11.20 -9.63
C GLY A 241 9.09 -11.82 -8.97
N ASP A 242 10.22 -11.88 -9.69
CA ASP A 242 11.54 -12.16 -9.14
C ASP A 242 11.95 -11.04 -8.17
N ARG A 243 12.61 -11.42 -7.07
CA ARG A 243 12.98 -10.47 -6.01
C ARG A 243 14.23 -10.91 -5.28
N GLU A 244 15.15 -9.96 -5.11
CA GLU A 244 16.30 -10.07 -4.24
C GLU A 244 16.34 -8.90 -3.25
N VAL A 245 16.53 -9.17 -1.96
CA VAL A 245 16.55 -8.17 -0.88
C VAL A 245 17.79 -8.36 -0.06
N GLN A 246 18.46 -7.26 0.25
CA GLN A 246 19.53 -7.18 1.23
C GLN A 246 19.24 -6.04 2.20
N GLY A 247 19.50 -6.27 3.48
CA GLY A 247 19.25 -5.27 4.49
C GLY A 247 20.19 -5.36 5.66
N PHE A 248 20.53 -4.19 6.19
CA PHE A 248 21.36 -4.03 7.38
C PHE A 248 20.72 -3.03 8.33
N ARG A 249 20.77 -3.34 9.63
CA ARG A 249 20.38 -2.42 10.67
C ARG A 249 21.37 -2.45 11.83
N PHE A 250 21.66 -1.26 12.36
CA PHE A 250 22.45 -1.02 13.55
C PHE A 250 21.63 -0.20 14.54
N ASP A 251 21.51 -0.67 15.77
CA ASP A 251 20.87 0.07 16.86
C ASP A 251 21.84 0.20 18.02
N LEU A 252 21.84 1.37 18.67
CA LEU A 252 22.60 1.67 19.88
C LEU A 252 21.64 2.18 20.95
N ALA A 253 21.69 1.60 22.12
CA ALA A 253 20.92 2.03 23.29
C ALA A 253 21.86 2.39 24.43
N TRP A 254 21.75 3.62 24.92
CA TRP A 254 22.61 4.14 25.97
C TRP A 254 21.80 4.77 27.10
N ASP A 255 21.81 4.14 28.25
CA ASP A 255 21.24 4.65 29.48
C ASP A 255 22.31 5.49 30.21
N ILE A 256 22.49 6.76 29.78
CA ILE A 256 23.53 7.69 30.26
C ILE A 256 23.39 7.91 31.76
N SER A 257 22.17 7.96 32.24
CA SER A 257 21.82 8.03 33.66
C SER A 257 20.41 7.50 33.89
N ALA A 258 19.99 7.36 35.15
CA ALA A 258 18.61 6.99 35.50
C ALA A 258 17.54 7.98 34.94
N LYS A 259 17.93 9.12 34.39
CA LYS A 259 17.03 10.17 33.87
C LYS A 259 17.29 10.54 32.43
N LEU A 260 18.32 10.02 31.83
CA LEU A 260 18.71 10.38 30.46
C LEU A 260 19.06 9.14 29.66
N ARG A 261 18.29 8.88 28.63
CA ARG A 261 18.45 7.76 27.70
C ARG A 261 18.58 8.26 26.28
N LEU A 262 19.44 7.64 25.51
CA LEU A 262 19.67 7.90 24.12
C LEU A 262 19.60 6.60 23.34
N ASP A 263 18.77 6.58 22.30
CA ASP A 263 18.67 5.47 21.34
C ASP A 263 19.00 6.02 19.94
N TYR A 264 19.90 5.35 19.22
CA TYR A 264 20.25 5.68 17.85
C TYR A 264 20.05 4.47 16.99
N SER A 265 19.48 4.64 15.80
CA SER A 265 19.34 3.59 14.80
C SER A 265 19.81 4.05 13.44
N TYR A 266 20.38 3.12 12.70
CA TYR A 266 20.72 3.20 11.29
C TYR A 266 20.16 1.99 10.57
N ASP A 267 19.46 2.18 9.46
CA ASP A 267 18.98 1.12 8.59
C ASP A 267 19.30 1.41 7.14
N ARG A 268 19.65 0.35 6.40
CA ARG A 268 19.79 0.37 4.95
C ARG A 268 19.20 -0.91 4.38
N SER A 269 18.40 -0.77 3.34
CA SER A 269 17.90 -1.90 2.56
C SER A 269 18.01 -1.61 1.07
N GLU A 270 18.28 -2.67 0.32
CA GLU A 270 18.33 -2.68 -1.13
C GLU A 270 17.46 -3.84 -1.62
N MET A 271 16.61 -3.57 -2.58
CA MET A 271 15.75 -4.57 -3.19
C MET A 271 15.85 -4.43 -4.70
N GLU A 272 16.29 -5.51 -5.35
CA GLU A 272 16.24 -5.68 -6.80
C GLU A 272 15.05 -6.58 -7.14
N PHE A 273 14.27 -6.22 -8.16
CA PHE A 273 13.06 -6.96 -8.48
C PHE A 273 12.64 -6.75 -9.94
N TYR A 274 11.89 -7.73 -10.47
CA TYR A 274 11.15 -7.59 -11.71
C TYR A 274 9.68 -7.39 -11.38
N ASN A 275 9.07 -6.37 -11.95
CA ASN A 275 7.67 -6.03 -11.68
C ASN A 275 6.72 -7.13 -12.12
N TYR A 276 5.50 -7.12 -11.57
CA TYR A 276 4.45 -8.02 -12.00
C TYR A 276 3.96 -7.65 -13.41
N MET A 277 3.55 -8.66 -14.18
CA MET A 277 3.02 -8.44 -15.52
C MET A 277 1.53 -8.18 -15.51
N PHE A 278 1.10 -7.20 -16.30
CA PHE A 278 -0.31 -7.03 -16.64
C PHE A 278 -0.73 -8.06 -17.67
N GLN A 279 -1.63 -8.95 -17.30
CA GLN A 279 -2.18 -9.96 -18.19
C GLN A 279 -3.52 -9.49 -18.75
N ALA A 280 -3.65 -9.46 -20.09
CA ALA A 280 -4.91 -9.16 -20.77
C ALA A 280 -5.91 -10.33 -20.56
N ILE A 281 -7.15 -10.00 -20.16
CA ILE A 281 -8.19 -10.97 -19.91
C ILE A 281 -9.09 -11.15 -21.13
N ASN A 282 -9.59 -10.05 -21.69
CA ASN A 282 -10.49 -10.05 -22.83
C ASN A 282 -9.99 -9.08 -23.91
N PRO A 283 -10.20 -9.40 -25.18
CA PRO A 283 -10.04 -8.41 -26.22
C PRO A 283 -11.02 -7.25 -26.00
N PRO A 284 -10.68 -6.02 -26.46
CA PRO A 284 -11.59 -4.89 -26.41
C PRO A 284 -12.91 -5.23 -27.10
N ALA A 285 -14.01 -4.73 -26.52
CA ALA A 285 -15.32 -4.87 -27.13
C ALA A 285 -15.31 -4.25 -28.54
N GLU A 286 -15.96 -4.91 -29.49
CA GLU A 286 -16.19 -4.33 -30.82
C GLU A 286 -17.17 -3.16 -30.67
N ASP A 287 -16.65 -1.93 -30.54
CA ASP A 287 -17.47 -0.74 -30.74
C ASP A 287 -17.87 -0.66 -32.21
N GLY A 288 -19.15 -0.46 -32.47
CA GLY A 288 -19.71 -0.51 -33.82
C GLY A 288 -19.30 0.64 -34.74
N ASP A 289 -18.30 1.45 -34.35
CA ASP A 289 -17.74 2.52 -35.17
C ASP A 289 -16.49 1.99 -35.91
N LYS A 290 -16.65 1.76 -37.19
CA LYS A 290 -15.65 1.15 -38.07
C LYS A 290 -14.60 2.14 -38.56
N GLY A 291 -14.13 3.02 -37.69
CA GLY A 291 -13.09 4.00 -37.95
C GLY A 291 -11.68 3.45 -37.99
N GLN A 292 -10.71 4.29 -38.29
CA GLN A 292 -9.29 3.96 -38.38
C GLN A 292 -8.69 3.61 -36.97
N ALA A 293 -9.28 4.16 -35.90
CA ALA A 293 -8.97 3.77 -34.52
C ALA A 293 -9.22 2.27 -34.28
N ASP A 294 -10.23 1.69 -34.93
CA ASP A 294 -10.51 0.24 -34.86
C ASP A 294 -9.44 -0.61 -35.54
N ALA A 295 -8.75 -0.11 -36.58
CA ALA A 295 -7.66 -0.84 -37.23
C ALA A 295 -6.44 -0.96 -36.30
N ILE A 296 -6.15 0.11 -35.54
CA ILE A 296 -5.08 0.15 -34.52
C ILE A 296 -5.38 -0.84 -33.40
N LYS A 297 -6.62 -0.80 -32.86
CA LYS A 297 -7.09 -1.74 -31.84
C LYS A 297 -7.00 -3.19 -32.32
N ARG A 298 -7.46 -3.49 -33.52
CA ARG A 298 -7.42 -4.84 -34.11
C ARG A 298 -6.01 -5.36 -34.31
N SER A 299 -5.07 -4.51 -34.73
CA SER A 299 -3.68 -4.92 -34.90
C SER A 299 -3.03 -5.26 -33.56
N ALA A 300 -3.26 -4.45 -32.52
CA ALA A 300 -2.80 -4.75 -31.17
C ALA A 300 -3.45 -6.02 -30.61
N GLN A 301 -4.74 -6.21 -30.83
CA GLN A 301 -5.49 -7.42 -30.41
C GLN A 301 -4.93 -8.72 -31.02
N ALA A 302 -4.56 -8.69 -32.30
CA ALA A 302 -4.08 -9.88 -33.02
C ALA A 302 -2.77 -10.46 -32.44
N ARG A 303 -2.04 -9.64 -31.67
CA ARG A 303 -0.73 -9.99 -31.09
C ARG A 303 -0.79 -10.21 -29.58
N THR A 304 -1.87 -9.82 -28.92
CA THR A 304 -2.03 -9.92 -27.45
C THR A 304 -2.40 -11.33 -27.05
N VAL A 305 -1.75 -11.86 -26.02
CA VAL A 305 -2.09 -13.15 -25.41
C VAL A 305 -3.15 -12.92 -24.33
N TYR A 306 -4.35 -13.48 -24.52
CA TYR A 306 -5.45 -13.40 -23.57
C TYR A 306 -5.54 -14.66 -22.73
N GLY A 307 -5.85 -14.51 -21.45
CA GLY A 307 -6.05 -15.65 -20.56
C GLY A 307 -6.95 -15.34 -19.39
N GLN A 308 -8.00 -16.17 -19.18
CA GLN A 308 -8.93 -16.08 -18.06
C GLN A 308 -8.33 -16.59 -16.73
N HIS A 309 -7.20 -17.26 -16.80
CA HIS A 309 -6.44 -17.82 -15.70
C HIS A 309 -5.03 -17.27 -15.73
N ARG A 310 -4.35 -17.26 -14.59
CA ARG A 310 -2.96 -16.86 -14.50
C ARG A 310 -2.11 -17.68 -15.47
N LEU A 311 -1.45 -17.02 -16.40
CA LEU A 311 -0.52 -17.65 -17.33
C LEU A 311 0.77 -18.02 -16.61
N SER A 312 1.39 -19.11 -17.01
CA SER A 312 2.69 -19.52 -16.47
C SER A 312 3.87 -18.79 -17.15
N SER A 313 3.65 -18.29 -18.37
CA SER A 313 4.67 -17.59 -19.15
C SER A 313 4.04 -16.49 -20.00
N MET A 314 4.73 -15.36 -20.11
CA MET A 314 4.42 -14.26 -21.03
C MET A 314 5.74 -13.70 -21.58
N ALA A 315 5.67 -12.98 -22.71
CA ALA A 315 6.84 -12.38 -23.32
C ALA A 315 6.76 -10.86 -23.24
N THR A 316 7.82 -10.21 -22.78
CA THR A 316 8.00 -8.77 -22.98
C THR A 316 8.44 -8.48 -24.40
N SER A 317 7.96 -7.37 -24.97
CA SER A 317 8.43 -6.87 -26.28
C SER A 317 9.70 -6.04 -26.16
N ALA A 318 9.91 -5.39 -25.03
CA ALA A 318 11.12 -4.62 -24.72
C ALA A 318 12.02 -5.38 -23.75
N PRO A 319 13.33 -5.15 -23.74
CA PRO A 319 14.22 -5.70 -22.71
C PRO A 319 13.73 -5.26 -21.33
N LEU A 320 13.33 -6.21 -20.50
CA LEU A 320 12.94 -5.94 -19.12
C LEU A 320 14.20 -5.97 -18.25
N GLU A 321 14.55 -4.84 -17.67
CA GLU A 321 15.63 -4.73 -16.70
C GLU A 321 15.10 -4.82 -15.28
N ALA A 322 15.96 -5.22 -14.34
CA ALA A 322 15.61 -5.22 -12.94
C ALA A 322 15.35 -3.80 -12.44
N SER A 323 14.28 -3.64 -11.68
CA SER A 323 13.97 -2.45 -10.86
C SER A 323 14.80 -2.49 -9.59
N ASN A 324 15.09 -1.33 -9.00
CA ASN A 324 15.85 -1.25 -7.77
C ASN A 324 15.22 -0.25 -6.80
N SER A 325 15.17 -0.60 -5.51
CA SER A 325 14.72 0.30 -4.44
C SER A 325 15.75 0.28 -3.32
N GLU A 326 16.38 1.42 -3.06
CA GLU A 326 17.34 1.61 -1.99
C GLU A 326 16.77 2.58 -0.95
N VAL A 327 16.80 2.19 0.31
CA VAL A 327 16.36 3.02 1.43
C VAL A 327 17.47 3.08 2.46
N GLU A 328 17.76 4.29 2.95
CA GLU A 328 18.69 4.53 4.04
C GLU A 328 18.06 5.45 5.09
N GLY A 329 18.27 5.15 6.37
CA GLY A 329 17.66 5.89 7.46
C GLY A 329 18.55 6.03 8.69
N HIS A 330 18.45 7.19 9.33
CA HIS A 330 19.05 7.50 10.63
C HIS A 330 17.96 8.04 11.56
N ALA A 331 17.92 7.55 12.79
CA ALA A 331 17.06 8.10 13.81
C ALA A 331 17.79 8.22 15.14
N LEU A 332 17.50 9.29 15.85
CA LEU A 332 17.99 9.56 17.21
C LEU A 332 16.79 9.84 18.09
N VAL A 333 16.65 9.09 19.17
CA VAL A 333 15.63 9.32 20.19
C VAL A 333 16.30 9.61 21.51
N VAL A 334 15.93 10.73 22.13
CA VAL A 334 16.43 11.13 23.45
C VAL A 334 15.25 11.22 24.41
N HIS A 335 15.35 10.53 25.53
CA HIS A 335 14.41 10.60 26.64
C HIS A 335 15.07 11.25 27.83
N ALA A 336 14.41 12.23 28.43
CA ALA A 336 14.89 12.93 29.62
C ALA A 336 13.78 13.07 30.65
N ASP A 337 13.93 12.39 31.79
CA ASP A 337 12.99 12.41 32.90
C ASP A 337 13.20 13.59 33.80
N SER A 338 12.14 14.30 34.13
CA SER A 338 12.11 15.41 35.07
C SER A 338 11.04 15.19 36.16
N ARG A 339 10.98 16.07 37.12
CA ARG A 339 9.92 16.04 38.14
C ARG A 339 8.53 16.41 37.58
N LEU A 340 8.49 17.05 36.43
CA LEU A 340 7.27 17.51 35.78
C LEU A 340 6.78 16.53 34.71
N GLY A 341 7.60 15.56 34.29
CA GLY A 341 7.28 14.60 33.26
C GLY A 341 8.49 14.22 32.42
N GLU A 342 8.25 13.45 31.36
CA GLU A 342 9.23 12.98 30.41
C GLU A 342 9.28 13.94 29.20
N LEU A 343 10.49 14.31 28.81
CA LEU A 343 10.79 14.96 27.55
C LEU A 343 11.33 13.91 26.58
N LYS A 344 10.66 13.74 25.45
CA LYS A 344 11.13 12.87 24.37
C LYS A 344 11.40 13.70 23.12
N TYR A 345 12.60 13.54 22.56
CA TYR A 345 12.98 14.18 21.30
C TYR A 345 13.33 13.11 20.28
N ILE A 346 12.75 13.21 19.07
CA ILE A 346 13.00 12.33 17.93
C ILE A 346 13.55 13.19 16.80
N ALA A 347 14.72 12.84 16.28
CA ALA A 347 15.28 13.42 15.06
C ALA A 347 15.54 12.29 14.06
N ALA A 348 15.17 12.49 12.82
CA ALA A 348 15.38 11.49 11.79
C ALA A 348 15.74 12.11 10.45
N TYR A 349 16.53 11.34 9.69
CA TYR A 349 16.88 11.60 8.30
C TYR A 349 16.71 10.29 7.52
N ARG A 350 16.07 10.36 6.34
CA ARG A 350 15.89 9.20 5.45
C ARG A 350 16.09 9.60 4.01
N GLU A 351 16.69 8.68 3.25
CA GLU A 351 16.84 8.78 1.81
C GLU A 351 16.19 7.56 1.12
N LEU A 352 15.71 7.78 -0.07
CA LEU A 352 15.17 6.78 -0.98
C LEU A 352 15.72 7.03 -2.39
N LEU A 353 16.22 5.99 -3.00
CA LEU A 353 16.43 5.89 -4.44
C LEU A 353 15.61 4.73 -4.96
N ASP A 354 14.69 5.01 -5.85
CA ASP A 354 13.80 4.02 -6.42
C ASP A 354 13.85 4.13 -7.94
N SER A 355 14.07 3.02 -8.63
CA SER A 355 14.07 2.95 -10.08
C SER A 355 13.18 1.80 -10.53
N ALA A 356 12.09 2.12 -11.22
CA ALA A 356 11.13 1.13 -11.64
C ALA A 356 11.19 0.93 -13.16
N TYR A 357 11.28 -0.32 -13.58
CA TYR A 357 11.18 -0.70 -14.98
C TYR A 357 10.01 -1.66 -15.17
N THR A 358 9.08 -1.35 -16.05
CA THR A 358 7.89 -2.18 -16.27
C THR A 358 7.47 -2.17 -17.73
N ASP A 359 6.88 -3.26 -18.18
CA ASP A 359 6.15 -3.36 -19.44
C ASP A 359 4.65 -3.19 -19.19
N LEU A 360 4.11 -2.00 -19.43
CA LEU A 360 2.68 -1.73 -19.33
C LEU A 360 1.86 -2.35 -20.48
N GLY A 361 2.55 -2.81 -21.51
CA GLY A 361 1.93 -3.36 -22.72
C GLY A 361 1.21 -4.68 -22.51
N GLY A 362 1.29 -5.28 -21.32
CA GLY A 362 0.54 -6.49 -21.00
C GLY A 362 0.91 -7.68 -21.87
N GLY A 363 2.19 -7.86 -22.19
CA GLY A 363 2.60 -8.87 -23.15
C GLY A 363 1.97 -8.61 -24.51
N LEU A 364 2.02 -7.38 -24.96
CA LEU A 364 1.77 -7.02 -26.38
C LEU A 364 2.75 -7.79 -27.23
N GLY A 365 2.54 -9.10 -27.27
CA GLY A 365 3.35 -10.02 -27.99
C GLY A 365 3.36 -9.69 -29.47
N ALA A 366 4.30 -8.81 -29.80
CA ALA A 366 5.00 -9.00 -31.03
C ALA A 366 6.21 -9.88 -30.66
N PRO A 367 6.09 -11.20 -30.59
CA PRO A 367 7.20 -12.08 -30.22
C PRO A 367 8.41 -11.89 -31.14
N ASP A 368 8.17 -11.28 -32.29
CA ASP A 368 9.20 -11.00 -33.29
C ASP A 368 9.66 -9.53 -33.30
N TYR A 369 8.97 -8.60 -32.59
CA TYR A 369 9.36 -7.21 -32.53
C TYR A 369 10.01 -6.90 -31.18
N ARG A 370 11.29 -6.61 -31.21
CA ARG A 370 12.04 -6.07 -30.08
C ARG A 370 12.21 -4.58 -30.30
N LEU A 371 11.71 -3.78 -29.38
CA LEU A 371 11.94 -2.33 -29.40
C LEU A 371 13.44 -2.10 -29.35
N ASP A 372 14.00 -1.59 -30.47
CA ASP A 372 15.39 -1.17 -30.49
C ASP A 372 15.47 0.29 -30.04
N THR A 373 15.59 0.45 -28.73
CA THR A 373 15.64 1.75 -28.08
C THR A 373 16.80 2.63 -28.56
N HIS A 374 17.86 2.04 -29.10
CA HIS A 374 19.00 2.78 -29.67
C HIS A 374 18.64 3.56 -30.95
N ARG A 375 17.50 3.29 -31.56
CA ARG A 375 17.10 4.01 -32.80
C ARG A 375 16.53 5.38 -32.50
N TYR A 376 15.98 5.59 -31.31
CA TYR A 376 15.34 6.86 -30.93
C TYR A 376 16.34 7.86 -30.36
N ASP A 377 17.42 7.37 -29.76
CA ASP A 377 18.51 8.21 -29.25
C ASP A 377 19.29 8.93 -30.35
N GLY A 378 19.25 8.40 -31.57
CA GLY A 378 19.99 8.93 -32.72
C GLY A 378 19.48 10.24 -33.30
N ALA A 379 18.27 10.66 -32.99
CA ALA A 379 17.72 11.94 -33.42
C ALA A 379 18.08 13.10 -32.48
N ALA A 380 18.48 12.83 -31.24
CA ALA A 380 18.75 13.86 -30.24
C ALA A 380 20.09 13.74 -29.51
N ALA A 381 20.78 12.61 -29.54
CA ALA A 381 22.01 12.38 -28.79
C ALA A 381 23.07 11.57 -29.55
N GLU A 382 23.77 12.19 -30.47
CA GLU A 382 25.18 11.85 -30.61
C GLU A 382 25.84 12.19 -29.27
N THR A 383 25.86 11.25 -28.33
CA THR A 383 26.71 11.40 -27.15
C THR A 383 28.15 11.64 -27.67
N ALA A 384 28.86 12.53 -27.04
CA ALA A 384 30.20 12.95 -27.39
C ALA A 384 31.20 11.78 -27.51
N ASN A 385 30.80 10.53 -27.28
CA ASN A 385 31.56 9.30 -27.35
C ASN A 385 30.97 8.26 -28.33
N GLY A 386 29.96 8.57 -29.11
CA GLY A 386 29.49 7.72 -30.23
C GLY A 386 28.92 6.36 -29.83
N GLY A 387 28.47 6.19 -28.59
CA GLY A 387 27.77 5.00 -28.10
C GLY A 387 26.28 5.25 -27.91
N PRO A 388 25.44 4.19 -28.00
CA PRO A 388 24.02 4.32 -27.72
C PRO A 388 23.79 4.77 -26.28
N THR A 389 22.89 5.73 -26.09
CA THR A 389 22.44 6.11 -24.75
C THR A 389 21.60 4.96 -24.17
N PRO A 390 21.94 4.40 -23.01
CA PRO A 390 21.09 3.39 -22.39
C PRO A 390 19.74 4.00 -22.04
N LEU A 391 18.66 3.21 -22.11
CA LEU A 391 17.38 3.60 -21.56
C LEU A 391 17.57 4.06 -20.12
N VAL A 392 17.12 5.27 -19.83
CA VAL A 392 17.12 5.76 -18.45
C VAL A 392 15.93 5.14 -17.75
N LYS A 393 16.16 4.40 -16.68
CA LYS A 393 15.07 3.88 -15.83
C LYS A 393 14.36 5.07 -15.19
N PRO A 394 13.01 5.08 -15.17
CA PRO A 394 12.28 6.00 -14.32
C PRO A 394 12.82 5.94 -12.90
N THR A 395 13.18 7.08 -12.33
CA THR A 395 13.79 7.14 -11.00
C THR A 395 13.04 8.10 -10.10
N ILE A 396 12.92 7.71 -8.84
CA ILE A 396 12.47 8.59 -7.75
C ILE A 396 13.62 8.70 -6.76
N THR A 397 14.12 9.91 -6.55
CA THR A 397 15.00 10.21 -5.44
C THR A 397 14.24 11.04 -4.43
N HIS A 398 14.32 10.68 -3.18
CA HIS A 398 13.62 11.38 -2.12
C HIS A 398 14.48 11.42 -0.86
N ARG A 399 14.50 12.55 -0.20
CA ARG A 399 15.12 12.72 1.11
C ARG A 399 14.18 13.47 2.03
N GLN A 400 14.17 13.08 3.29
CA GLN A 400 13.37 13.73 4.32
C GLN A 400 14.16 13.89 5.60
N GLN A 401 13.82 14.93 6.35
CA GLN A 401 14.23 15.07 7.75
C GLN A 401 13.03 15.47 8.60
N SER A 402 13.03 14.98 9.84
CA SER A 402 11.97 15.30 10.80
C SER A 402 12.51 15.49 12.20
N HIS A 403 11.84 16.37 12.96
CA HIS A 403 12.11 16.62 14.36
C HIS A 403 10.78 16.64 15.11
N GLU A 404 10.68 15.84 16.14
CA GLU A 404 9.51 15.82 17.02
C GLU A 404 9.96 15.99 18.47
N LEU A 405 9.36 16.92 19.17
CA LEU A 405 9.56 17.14 20.60
C LEU A 405 8.24 16.86 21.32
N GLN A 406 8.26 15.98 22.31
CA GLN A 406 7.12 15.63 23.14
C GLN A 406 7.44 15.91 24.59
N PHE A 407 6.48 16.40 25.32
CA PHE A 407 6.53 16.56 26.77
C PHE A 407 5.26 15.97 27.37
N SER A 408 5.40 14.93 28.15
CA SER A 408 4.28 14.18 28.74
C SER A 408 4.45 14.03 30.25
N GLY A 409 3.33 14.01 30.96
CA GLY A 409 3.34 13.82 32.41
C GLY A 409 1.95 13.76 32.99
N GLU A 410 1.93 13.69 34.33
CA GLU A 410 0.72 13.65 35.13
C GLU A 410 0.76 14.76 36.20
N ILE A 411 -0.37 15.42 36.42
CA ILE A 411 -0.57 16.33 37.51
C ILE A 411 -1.21 15.55 38.66
N ALA A 412 -0.36 15.06 39.55
CA ALA A 412 -0.77 14.23 40.69
C ALA A 412 -1.85 14.93 41.52
N GLY A 413 -2.88 14.17 41.88
CA GLY A 413 -4.02 14.61 42.71
C GLY A 413 -5.15 15.30 41.97
N TYR A 414 -5.02 15.52 40.67
CA TYR A 414 -6.09 16.08 39.84
C TYR A 414 -6.61 15.05 38.77
N GLY A 415 -6.00 13.88 38.69
CA GLY A 415 -6.33 12.87 37.66
C GLY A 415 -6.13 13.42 36.25
N LEU A 416 -5.12 14.25 36.03
CA LEU A 416 -4.88 14.92 34.76
C LEU A 416 -3.54 14.47 34.18
N GLU A 417 -3.60 13.80 33.04
CA GLU A 417 -2.44 13.48 32.23
C GLU A 417 -2.36 14.45 31.04
N TYR A 418 -1.15 14.78 30.61
CA TYR A 418 -0.94 15.67 29.48
C TYR A 418 0.17 15.17 28.57
N LEU A 419 0.00 15.46 27.30
CA LEU A 419 1.01 15.34 26.25
C LEU A 419 0.99 16.62 25.43
N LEU A 420 2.13 17.27 25.30
CA LEU A 420 2.33 18.44 24.44
C LEU A 420 3.44 18.14 23.46
N GLY A 421 3.33 18.60 22.22
CA GLY A 421 4.33 18.34 21.22
C GLY A 421 4.49 19.41 20.16
N GLY A 422 5.67 19.40 19.54
CA GLY A 422 6.00 20.18 18.37
C GLY A 422 6.63 19.28 17.33
N TYR A 423 6.28 19.49 16.08
CA TYR A 423 6.76 18.70 14.93
C TYR A 423 7.24 19.63 13.83
N TYR A 424 8.37 19.29 13.24
CA TYR A 424 8.92 19.90 12.04
C TYR A 424 9.31 18.80 11.04
N PHE A 425 9.03 19.04 9.79
CA PHE A 425 9.31 18.10 8.70
C PHE A 425 9.68 18.87 7.44
N GLU A 426 10.63 18.34 6.71
CA GLU A 426 11.05 18.85 5.41
C GLU A 426 11.39 17.67 4.51
N GLU A 427 11.04 17.77 3.23
CA GLU A 427 11.34 16.77 2.22
C GLU A 427 11.69 17.40 0.89
N GLN A 428 12.56 16.76 0.15
CA GLN A 428 12.85 17.05 -1.23
C GLN A 428 12.81 15.76 -2.05
N GLY A 429 12.20 15.83 -3.21
CA GLY A 429 12.06 14.67 -4.09
C GLY A 429 12.18 15.07 -5.55
N ILE A 430 12.70 14.15 -6.33
CA ILE A 430 12.77 14.23 -7.79
C ILE A 430 12.20 12.92 -8.34
N GLU A 431 11.24 13.05 -9.24
CA GLU A 431 10.77 11.95 -10.08
C GLU A 431 11.22 12.25 -11.50
N ASP A 432 12.08 11.40 -12.04
CA ASP A 432 12.64 11.53 -13.39
C ASP A 432 12.24 10.34 -14.24
N ASN A 433 11.30 10.56 -15.13
CA ASN A 433 10.75 9.58 -16.07
C ASN A 433 11.31 9.77 -17.48
N SER A 434 12.55 10.23 -17.63
CA SER A 434 13.13 10.60 -18.91
C SER A 434 14.13 9.56 -19.44
N PRO A 435 13.96 8.99 -20.63
CA PRO A 435 12.74 8.93 -21.43
C PRO A 435 11.89 7.69 -21.08
N LEU A 436 10.60 7.86 -20.89
CA LEU A 436 9.66 6.76 -20.83
C LEU A 436 9.22 6.42 -22.26
N HIS A 437 9.40 5.19 -22.69
CA HIS A 437 8.98 4.73 -24.00
C HIS A 437 7.58 4.13 -23.91
N LEU A 438 6.61 4.75 -24.55
CA LEU A 438 5.29 4.18 -24.79
C LEU A 438 5.17 3.82 -26.27
N GLN A 439 5.31 2.54 -26.58
CA GLN A 439 5.00 2.04 -27.91
C GLN A 439 3.50 1.82 -28.02
N LEU A 440 2.86 2.50 -28.93
CA LEU A 440 1.43 2.47 -28.96
C LEU A 440 0.84 1.51 -30.00
N TYR A 441 1.29 1.42 -31.28
CA TYR A 441 0.53 0.61 -32.26
C TYR A 441 1.25 0.34 -33.57
N SER A 442 0.78 -0.72 -34.27
CA SER A 442 0.99 -0.91 -35.70
C SER A 442 -0.19 -0.32 -36.47
N LEU A 443 0.08 0.52 -37.46
CA LEU A 443 -0.92 1.23 -38.23
C LEU A 443 -1.36 0.54 -39.52
N VAL A 444 -0.65 -0.50 -39.98
CA VAL A 444 -0.89 -1.10 -41.29
C VAL A 444 -1.03 -2.61 -41.20
N ASP A 445 -2.06 -3.13 -41.83
CA ASP A 445 -2.45 -4.52 -41.82
C ASP A 445 -1.60 -5.33 -42.85
N GLY A 446 -0.71 -6.17 -42.38
CA GLY A 446 -0.30 -7.39 -43.05
C GLY A 446 0.99 -7.42 -43.86
N THR A 447 1.66 -6.34 -44.21
CA THR A 447 2.94 -6.38 -44.96
C THR A 447 3.93 -5.27 -44.65
N GLU A 448 3.48 -4.15 -44.14
CA GLU A 448 4.31 -2.99 -43.78
C GLU A 448 3.80 -2.47 -42.45
N ASP A 449 4.58 -2.64 -41.40
CA ASP A 449 4.21 -2.20 -40.06
C ASP A 449 4.73 -0.78 -39.78
N VAL A 450 3.85 0.10 -39.33
CA VAL A 450 4.20 1.41 -38.77
C VAL A 450 3.88 1.42 -37.30
N TYR A 451 4.88 1.65 -36.47
CA TYR A 451 4.71 1.79 -35.03
C TYR A 451 4.74 3.23 -34.61
N ILE A 452 3.88 3.62 -33.70
CA ILE A 452 3.91 4.93 -33.05
C ILE A 452 4.67 4.75 -31.75
N VAL A 453 5.71 5.53 -31.56
CA VAL A 453 6.50 5.57 -30.35
C VAL A 453 6.42 6.95 -29.75
N ASN A 454 5.92 7.03 -28.54
CA ASN A 454 5.89 8.25 -27.76
C ASN A 454 7.04 8.22 -26.75
N LEU A 455 7.95 9.19 -26.85
CA LEU A 455 9.00 9.41 -25.88
C LEU A 455 8.56 10.49 -24.90
N LEU A 456 8.34 10.10 -23.66
CA LEU A 456 7.97 11.01 -22.58
C LEU A 456 9.22 11.34 -21.77
N SER A 457 9.66 12.58 -21.82
CA SER A 457 10.72 13.09 -20.96
C SER A 457 10.09 13.97 -19.89
N GLN A 458 9.89 13.43 -18.69
CA GLN A 458 9.14 14.07 -17.62
C GLN A 458 9.97 14.11 -16.35
N LYS A 459 10.22 15.32 -15.84
CA LYS A 459 10.92 15.52 -14.58
C LYS A 459 10.11 16.40 -13.65
N TYR A 460 9.89 15.90 -12.45
CA TYR A 460 9.16 16.60 -11.38
C TYR A 460 10.06 16.75 -10.16
N GLU A 461 10.07 17.94 -9.57
CA GLU A 461 10.81 18.22 -8.34
C GLU A 461 9.85 18.74 -7.29
N VAL A 462 10.00 18.30 -6.05
CA VAL A 462 9.24 18.78 -4.89
C VAL A 462 10.16 19.28 -3.80
N ASP A 463 9.72 20.34 -3.11
CA ASP A 463 10.32 20.87 -1.89
C ASP A 463 9.18 21.24 -0.93
N ASN A 464 8.98 20.43 0.09
CA ASN A 464 7.85 20.54 0.99
C ASN A 464 8.32 20.71 2.43
N GLN A 465 7.63 21.57 3.17
CA GLN A 465 7.88 21.80 4.60
C GLN A 465 6.57 21.73 5.37
N ALA A 466 6.62 21.15 6.55
CA ALA A 466 5.49 21.11 7.48
C ALA A 466 5.93 21.42 8.91
N ALA A 467 5.11 22.14 9.64
CA ALA A 467 5.30 22.39 11.05
C ALA A 467 3.97 22.25 11.79
N ALA A 468 4.01 21.71 13.00
CA ALA A 468 2.81 21.60 13.81
C ALA A 468 3.11 21.72 15.30
N VAL A 469 2.11 22.18 16.03
CA VAL A 469 2.04 22.07 17.50
C VAL A 469 0.79 21.28 17.85
N PHE A 470 0.89 20.39 18.82
CA PHE A 470 -0.22 19.55 19.24
C PHE A 470 -0.23 19.31 20.74
N GLY A 471 -1.37 18.93 21.25
CA GLY A 471 -1.49 18.56 22.64
C GLY A 471 -2.71 17.70 22.89
N GLN A 472 -2.63 16.92 23.96
CA GLN A 472 -3.70 16.07 24.44
C GLN A 472 -3.75 16.17 25.96
N LEU A 473 -4.96 16.27 26.51
CA LEU A 473 -5.22 16.23 27.95
C LEU A 473 -6.20 15.08 28.22
N ARG A 474 -5.86 14.18 29.13
CA ARG A 474 -6.75 13.15 29.66
C ARG A 474 -7.09 13.48 31.10
N TRP A 475 -8.35 13.63 31.40
CA TRP A 475 -8.86 13.92 32.72
C TRP A 475 -9.70 12.78 33.23
N THR A 476 -9.34 12.29 34.41
CA THR A 476 -10.14 11.32 35.19
C THR A 476 -10.86 12.07 36.28
N PRO A 477 -12.14 12.49 36.08
CA PRO A 477 -12.90 13.19 37.11
C PRO A 477 -13.19 12.27 38.30
N PRO A 478 -13.18 12.76 39.55
CA PRO A 478 -13.47 11.97 40.71
C PRO A 478 -14.97 11.69 40.87
N ILE A 479 -15.54 11.08 39.83
CA ILE A 479 -16.94 10.65 39.72
C ILE A 479 -16.97 9.22 39.24
N LEU A 480 -18.01 8.48 39.57
CA LEU A 480 -18.16 7.08 39.16
C LEU A 480 -16.95 6.21 39.57
N ASP A 481 -16.38 6.45 40.75
CA ASP A 481 -15.22 5.74 41.29
C ASP A 481 -13.99 5.78 40.38
N ASP A 482 -13.73 6.96 39.71
CA ASP A 482 -12.65 7.22 38.76
C ASP A 482 -12.74 6.39 37.45
N ALA A 483 -13.87 5.72 37.18
CA ALA A 483 -14.06 4.87 36.02
C ALA A 483 -14.32 5.64 34.72
N MET A 484 -14.44 6.97 34.76
CA MET A 484 -14.68 7.79 33.57
C MET A 484 -13.42 8.56 33.20
N HIS A 485 -13.05 8.56 31.92
CA HIS A 485 -11.95 9.34 31.39
C HIS A 485 -12.39 10.18 30.21
N ILE A 486 -11.97 11.44 30.20
CA ILE A 486 -12.26 12.38 29.12
C ILE A 486 -10.93 12.83 28.53
N THR A 487 -10.73 12.56 27.24
CA THR A 487 -9.52 12.97 26.54
C THR A 487 -9.89 13.99 25.46
N VAL A 488 -9.22 15.14 25.47
CA VAL A 488 -9.34 16.17 24.45
C VAL A 488 -7.98 16.36 23.77
N GLY A 489 -7.98 16.42 22.47
CA GLY A 489 -6.78 16.66 21.67
C GLY A 489 -6.97 17.79 20.68
N ALA A 490 -5.90 18.52 20.40
CA ALA A 490 -5.88 19.57 19.38
C ALA A 490 -4.52 19.61 18.70
N ARG A 491 -4.52 19.92 17.41
CA ARG A 491 -3.31 20.15 16.61
C ARG A 491 -3.52 21.33 15.67
N HIS A 492 -2.51 22.19 15.58
CA HIS A 492 -2.41 23.20 14.54
C HIS A 492 -1.25 22.87 13.62
N SER A 493 -1.55 22.72 12.33
CA SER A 493 -0.57 22.35 11.31
C SER A 493 -0.45 23.42 10.23
N ARG A 494 0.74 23.54 9.66
CA ARG A 494 1.03 24.39 8.51
C ARG A 494 1.91 23.63 7.53
N ASP A 495 1.47 23.55 6.28
CA ASP A 495 2.18 22.92 5.18
C ASP A 495 2.52 23.96 4.10
N GLN A 496 3.73 23.89 3.60
CA GLN A 496 4.17 24.61 2.41
C GLN A 496 4.59 23.59 1.38
N ARG A 497 4.00 23.70 0.20
CA ARG A 497 4.22 22.80 -0.92
C ARG A 497 4.79 23.58 -2.10
N TYR A 498 5.83 23.05 -2.69
CA TYR A 498 6.43 23.54 -3.92
C TYR A 498 6.66 22.36 -4.86
N ALA A 499 6.35 22.56 -6.14
CA ALA A 499 6.69 21.59 -7.18
C ALA A 499 7.14 22.31 -8.45
N LEU A 500 8.06 21.68 -9.17
CA LEU A 500 8.56 22.11 -10.47
C LEU A 500 8.33 21.00 -11.49
N LYS A 501 7.79 21.34 -12.64
CA LYS A 501 7.57 20.43 -13.76
C LYS A 501 8.38 20.84 -14.98
N ASN A 502 9.15 19.89 -15.48
CA ASN A 502 9.76 19.93 -16.81
C ASN A 502 9.26 18.72 -17.58
N GLN A 503 8.74 18.92 -18.78
CA GLN A 503 8.25 17.84 -19.61
C GLN A 503 8.49 18.17 -21.08
N GLN A 504 8.96 17.16 -21.81
CA GLN A 504 9.05 17.20 -23.26
C GLN A 504 8.60 15.84 -23.79
N ASP A 505 7.48 15.83 -24.48
CA ASP A 505 6.95 14.64 -25.12
C ASP A 505 7.21 14.73 -26.61
N GLU A 506 7.74 13.67 -27.19
CA GLU A 506 8.04 13.57 -28.61
C GLU A 506 7.39 12.32 -29.19
N VAL A 507 6.79 12.46 -30.37
CA VAL A 507 6.15 11.36 -31.08
C VAL A 507 6.98 10.99 -32.31
N TYR A 508 7.33 9.73 -32.39
CA TYR A 508 8.04 9.15 -33.52
C TYR A 508 7.21 8.06 -34.19
N PHE A 509 7.48 7.87 -35.47
CA PHE A 509 6.92 6.80 -36.25
C PHE A 509 8.04 5.91 -36.73
N GLU A 510 7.94 4.63 -36.49
CA GLU A 510 8.87 3.63 -36.97
C GLU A 510 8.18 2.82 -38.06
N TYR A 511 8.70 2.91 -39.27
CA TYR A 511 8.20 2.20 -40.45
C TYR A 511 9.08 1.00 -40.78
N HIS A 512 8.50 -0.17 -40.86
CA HIS A 512 9.15 -1.44 -41.19
C HIS A 512 8.75 -1.89 -42.60
N PRO A 513 9.53 -1.55 -43.62
CA PRO A 513 9.24 -1.96 -45.00
C PRO A 513 9.66 -3.42 -45.22
N GLY A 514 8.90 -4.38 -44.76
CA GLY A 514 9.15 -5.80 -44.94
C GLY A 514 10.54 -6.25 -44.43
N LEU A 515 11.42 -6.72 -45.30
CA LEU A 515 12.79 -7.17 -44.94
C LEU A 515 13.84 -6.04 -44.90
N ALA A 516 13.47 -4.80 -45.16
CA ALA A 516 14.39 -3.67 -45.15
C ALA A 516 14.62 -3.13 -43.73
N THR A 517 15.67 -2.33 -43.56
CA THR A 517 15.97 -1.69 -42.28
C THR A 517 14.83 -0.72 -41.91
N PRO A 518 14.30 -0.81 -40.69
CA PRO A 518 13.29 0.11 -40.19
C PRO A 518 13.75 1.59 -40.29
N GLN A 519 12.80 2.47 -40.62
CA GLN A 519 13.04 3.91 -40.73
C GLN A 519 12.24 4.65 -39.65
N VAL A 520 12.92 5.56 -38.94
CA VAL A 520 12.31 6.38 -37.90
C VAL A 520 12.07 7.81 -38.43
N PHE A 521 10.87 8.32 -38.19
CA PHE A 521 10.45 9.66 -38.58
C PHE A 521 9.88 10.38 -37.35
N SER A 522 10.23 11.67 -37.19
CA SER A 522 9.50 12.53 -36.27
C SER A 522 8.09 12.77 -36.76
N LEU A 523 7.18 13.24 -35.91
CA LEU A 523 5.81 13.58 -36.26
C LEU A 523 5.79 14.56 -37.46
N THR A 524 6.62 15.60 -37.44
CA THR A 524 6.69 16.61 -38.52
C THR A 524 7.18 15.98 -39.82
N THR A 525 8.28 15.25 -39.78
CA THR A 525 8.87 14.60 -40.98
C THR A 525 7.93 13.56 -41.56
N PHE A 526 7.19 12.86 -40.74
CA PHE A 526 6.22 11.86 -41.16
C PHE A 526 4.99 12.51 -41.84
N ALA A 527 4.47 13.60 -41.27
CA ALA A 527 3.34 14.31 -41.83
C ALA A 527 3.64 14.96 -43.17
N GLU A 528 4.89 15.36 -43.43
CA GLU A 528 5.35 15.90 -44.72
C GLU A 528 5.51 14.81 -45.79
N ASN A 529 5.59 13.55 -45.44
CA ASN A 529 5.66 12.44 -46.38
C ASN A 529 4.27 12.15 -46.95
N ALA A 530 4.08 12.42 -48.26
CA ALA A 530 2.77 12.39 -48.94
C ALA A 530 2.05 11.02 -48.82
N LEU A 531 2.79 9.91 -48.69
CA LEU A 531 2.22 8.55 -48.54
C LEU A 531 1.81 8.26 -47.11
N LEU A 532 2.66 8.61 -46.17
CA LEU A 532 2.47 8.33 -44.74
C LEU A 532 1.56 9.37 -44.07
N GLY A 533 1.64 10.62 -44.52
CA GLY A 533 0.76 11.69 -44.05
C GLY A 533 -0.73 11.47 -44.38
N ALA A 534 -1.04 10.75 -45.44
CA ALA A 534 -2.41 10.37 -45.75
C ALA A 534 -3.03 9.41 -44.72
N VAL A 535 -2.20 8.67 -44.03
CA VAL A 535 -2.62 7.72 -42.96
C VAL A 535 -2.76 8.44 -41.61
N ILE A 536 -1.89 9.40 -41.32
CA ILE A 536 -1.78 10.00 -39.99
C ILE A 536 -2.56 11.29 -39.84
N ASN A 537 -2.62 12.12 -40.87
CA ASN A 537 -3.38 13.36 -40.78
C ASN A 537 -4.83 13.19 -40.31
N PRO A 538 -5.57 12.14 -40.70
CA PRO A 538 -6.88 11.84 -40.15
C PRO A 538 -6.87 11.46 -38.68
N LEU A 539 -5.77 10.88 -38.17
CA LEU A 539 -5.63 10.52 -36.73
C LEU A 539 -5.28 11.74 -35.88
N LEU A 540 -4.45 12.63 -36.40
CA LEU A 540 -4.13 13.92 -35.80
C LEU A 540 -5.37 14.82 -35.70
N ASP A 541 -6.18 14.87 -36.78
CA ASP A 541 -7.39 15.67 -36.84
C ASP A 541 -8.49 15.16 -35.86
N GLN A 542 -8.46 13.88 -35.49
CA GLN A 542 -9.37 13.27 -34.51
C GLN A 542 -8.90 13.41 -33.08
N GLY A 543 -7.76 14.06 -32.82
CA GLY A 543 -7.20 14.20 -31.47
C GLY A 543 -6.67 12.88 -30.87
N GLY A 544 -6.51 11.84 -31.69
CA GLY A 544 -6.14 10.48 -31.23
C GLY A 544 -4.66 10.24 -30.97
N LEU A 545 -3.78 11.20 -31.25
CA LEU A 545 -2.35 11.11 -30.94
C LEU A 545 -1.97 12.19 -29.93
N PRO A 546 -1.21 11.86 -28.88
CA PRO A 546 -0.62 12.86 -28.04
C PRO A 546 0.29 13.75 -28.90
N GLY A 547 0.02 15.04 -28.96
CA GLY A 547 0.90 16.01 -29.62
C GLY A 547 2.19 16.20 -28.86
N ASP A 548 3.18 16.86 -29.49
CA ASP A 548 4.37 17.31 -28.77
C ASP A 548 3.95 18.26 -27.65
N ARG A 549 4.26 17.86 -26.40
CA ARG A 549 3.95 18.65 -25.21
C ARG A 549 5.25 19.15 -24.62
N ARG A 550 5.27 20.43 -24.28
CA ARG A 550 6.44 21.05 -23.68
C ARG A 550 6.09 21.91 -22.48
N PHE A 551 6.73 21.60 -21.35
CA PHE A 551 6.62 22.35 -20.11
C PHE A 551 8.03 22.69 -19.65
N ASP A 552 8.40 23.96 -19.70
CA ASP A 552 9.73 24.42 -19.29
C ASP A 552 9.62 25.13 -17.94
N ASN A 553 10.18 24.52 -16.88
CA ASN A 553 10.25 25.10 -15.52
C ASN A 553 8.92 25.66 -15.00
N VAL A 554 7.84 24.91 -15.18
CA VAL A 554 6.54 25.30 -14.64
C VAL A 554 6.51 25.02 -13.14
N ALA A 555 6.37 26.09 -12.35
CA ALA A 555 6.39 26.01 -10.89
C ALA A 555 4.99 26.18 -10.30
N GLY A 556 4.70 25.39 -9.26
CA GLY A 556 3.53 25.55 -8.41
C GLY A 556 3.95 25.75 -6.95
N GLN A 557 3.22 26.61 -6.22
CA GLN A 557 3.42 26.80 -4.78
C GLN A 557 2.08 26.95 -4.08
N ARG A 558 1.88 26.18 -3.00
CA ARG A 558 0.68 26.25 -2.16
C ARG A 558 1.02 26.22 -0.67
N ARG A 559 0.11 26.75 0.13
CA ARG A 559 0.18 26.74 1.58
C ARG A 559 -1.14 26.30 2.15
N PHE A 560 -1.09 25.36 3.10
CA PHE A 560 -2.24 24.82 3.77
C PHE A 560 -2.11 25.06 5.26
N LYS A 561 -3.25 25.17 5.96
CA LYS A 561 -3.32 25.26 7.42
C LYS A 561 -4.53 24.44 7.86
N ASP A 562 -4.33 23.65 8.87
CA ASP A 562 -5.40 22.84 9.44
C ASP A 562 -5.37 22.88 10.96
N ASP A 563 -6.56 22.92 11.54
CA ASP A 563 -6.81 22.75 12.96
C ASP A 563 -7.63 21.47 13.13
N SER A 564 -7.00 20.42 13.66
CA SER A 564 -7.65 19.13 13.91
C SER A 564 -7.95 18.95 15.38
N PHE A 565 -9.15 18.49 15.71
CA PHE A 565 -9.59 18.25 17.09
C PHE A 565 -9.96 16.80 17.32
N SER A 566 -9.87 16.35 18.57
CA SER A 566 -10.40 15.07 19.00
C SER A 566 -11.02 15.16 20.38
N LEU A 567 -12.10 14.42 20.56
CA LEU A 567 -12.74 14.19 21.85
C LEU A 567 -12.96 12.69 22.02
N MET A 568 -12.56 12.17 23.16
CA MET A 568 -12.68 10.76 23.51
C MET A 568 -13.25 10.63 24.91
N LEU A 569 -14.26 9.78 25.05
CA LEU A 569 -14.89 9.43 26.30
C LEU A 569 -14.69 7.96 26.54
N GLU A 570 -14.14 7.59 27.67
CA GLU A 570 -13.89 6.22 28.09
C GLU A 570 -14.67 5.96 29.38
N TYR A 571 -15.26 4.79 29.50
CA TYR A 571 -15.95 4.36 30.70
C TYR A 571 -15.60 2.90 31.02
N GLU A 572 -14.86 2.73 32.09
CA GLU A 572 -14.53 1.41 32.65
C GLU A 572 -15.75 0.88 33.40
N PHE A 573 -16.60 0.11 32.69
CA PHE A 573 -17.81 -0.44 33.30
C PHE A 573 -17.47 -1.39 34.46
N ASN A 574 -16.39 -2.13 34.33
CA ASN A 574 -15.72 -2.93 35.37
C ASN A 574 -14.31 -3.28 34.87
N ASP A 575 -13.54 -4.03 35.66
CA ASP A 575 -12.15 -4.44 35.33
C ASP A 575 -12.03 -5.23 34.00
N ASP A 576 -13.13 -5.80 33.50
CA ASP A 576 -13.17 -6.66 32.31
C ASP A 576 -13.82 -5.97 31.09
N VAL A 577 -14.50 -4.83 31.25
CA VAL A 577 -15.27 -4.19 30.18
C VAL A 577 -15.02 -2.69 30.13
N ASN A 578 -14.48 -2.22 29.03
CA ASN A 578 -14.24 -0.82 28.73
C ASN A 578 -15.11 -0.38 27.54
N LEU A 579 -15.86 0.70 27.70
CA LEU A 579 -16.67 1.34 26.68
C LEU A 579 -16.02 2.65 26.25
N TYR A 580 -16.04 2.96 24.96
CA TYR A 580 -15.53 4.24 24.50
C TYR A 580 -16.39 4.85 23.40
N ALA A 581 -16.31 6.17 23.30
CA ALA A 581 -16.82 6.94 22.18
C ALA A 581 -15.78 8.00 21.81
N LYS A 582 -15.48 8.15 20.53
CA LYS A 582 -14.55 9.17 20.05
C LYS A 582 -15.09 9.91 18.84
N GLY A 583 -14.75 11.21 18.76
CA GLY A 583 -14.84 12.02 17.57
C GLY A 583 -13.46 12.54 17.23
N VAL A 584 -13.01 12.44 15.98
CA VAL A 584 -11.68 12.85 15.55
C VAL A 584 -11.71 13.45 14.15
N GLU A 585 -10.99 14.56 13.99
CA GLU A 585 -10.74 15.20 12.71
C GLU A 585 -9.33 14.86 12.24
N ALA A 586 -9.19 14.71 10.93
CA ALA A 586 -7.90 14.59 10.25
C ALA A 586 -7.96 15.25 8.88
N TYR A 587 -6.80 15.61 8.36
CA TYR A 587 -6.69 16.15 7.01
C TYR A 587 -5.56 15.48 6.24
N LYS A 588 -5.70 15.50 4.92
CA LYS A 588 -4.65 15.17 3.97
C LYS A 588 -4.27 16.44 3.22
N SER A 589 -2.98 16.75 3.19
CA SER A 589 -2.49 17.94 2.52
C SER A 589 -2.74 17.90 1.02
N GLY A 590 -2.94 19.04 0.40
CA GLY A 590 -2.99 19.17 -1.05
C GLY A 590 -1.62 18.97 -1.72
N GLY A 591 -1.60 18.96 -3.04
CA GLY A 591 -0.42 18.71 -3.86
C GLY A 591 -0.52 19.27 -5.27
N PHE A 592 0.24 18.65 -6.18
CA PHE A 592 0.32 19.06 -7.58
C PHE A 592 0.10 17.85 -8.52
N ASN A 593 -0.53 18.11 -9.65
CA ASN A 593 -0.86 17.12 -10.67
C ASN A 593 0.28 16.96 -11.68
N THR A 594 1.25 16.09 -11.39
CA THR A 594 2.41 15.89 -12.26
C THR A 594 2.03 15.39 -13.64
N ARG A 595 1.06 14.49 -13.73
CA ARG A 595 0.63 13.89 -15.00
C ARG A 595 -0.50 14.65 -15.70
N ASP A 596 -0.83 15.86 -15.24
CA ASP A 596 -1.80 16.72 -15.90
C ASP A 596 -1.20 17.28 -17.21
N PRO A 597 -1.84 17.07 -18.38
CA PRO A 597 -1.40 17.61 -19.64
C PRO A 597 -1.66 19.11 -19.78
N GLN A 598 -2.28 19.79 -18.82
CA GLN A 598 -2.61 21.20 -18.83
C GLN A 598 -1.67 22.02 -17.97
N LEU A 599 -1.25 23.21 -18.46
CA LEU A 599 -0.40 24.14 -17.73
C LEU A 599 -1.17 24.87 -16.62
N ASP A 600 -2.31 25.40 -17.00
CA ASP A 600 -3.26 26.10 -16.15
C ASP A 600 -4.70 25.73 -16.59
N GLY A 601 -5.68 25.93 -15.74
CA GLY A 601 -7.06 25.63 -16.03
C GLY A 601 -7.72 26.43 -17.17
N LYS A 602 -6.94 27.10 -17.99
CA LYS A 602 -7.42 27.97 -19.09
C LYS A 602 -7.23 27.38 -20.49
N GLN A 603 -6.52 26.29 -20.61
CA GLN A 603 -6.36 25.59 -21.90
C GLN A 603 -7.47 24.55 -22.02
N GLY A 604 -8.23 24.67 -23.07
CA GLY A 604 -9.47 24.01 -23.47
C GLY A 604 -9.74 22.56 -23.05
N PRO A 605 -10.88 22.00 -23.40
CA PRO A 605 -11.36 20.76 -22.80
C PRO A 605 -10.40 19.61 -23.05
N ALA A 606 -10.20 18.80 -22.00
CA ALA A 606 -9.64 17.48 -22.15
C ALA A 606 -10.41 16.69 -23.22
N THR A 607 -9.81 15.69 -23.84
CA THR A 607 -10.41 14.95 -24.95
C THR A 607 -11.70 14.19 -24.57
N ASP A 608 -12.00 14.08 -23.26
CA ASP A 608 -13.29 13.60 -22.74
C ASP A 608 -14.39 14.67 -22.74
N GLY A 609 -14.08 15.91 -23.14
CA GLY A 609 -15.00 17.04 -23.15
C GLY A 609 -15.24 17.67 -21.78
N ILE A 610 -14.50 17.26 -20.76
CA ILE A 610 -14.60 17.79 -19.39
C ILE A 610 -13.42 18.74 -19.16
N ASP A 611 -13.70 20.01 -18.91
CA ASP A 611 -12.70 20.99 -18.46
C ASP A 611 -12.65 20.94 -16.92
N TYR A 612 -11.60 20.42 -16.37
CA TYR A 612 -11.44 20.35 -14.91
C TYR A 612 -10.92 21.63 -14.27
N GLY A 613 -10.71 22.70 -15.06
CA GLY A 613 -10.44 24.05 -14.56
C GLY A 613 -9.17 24.27 -13.75
N VAL A 614 -8.33 23.24 -13.59
CA VAL A 614 -7.12 23.23 -12.74
C VAL A 614 -5.96 22.65 -13.53
N GLY A 615 -4.84 23.32 -13.60
CA GLY A 615 -3.61 22.81 -14.23
C GLY A 615 -2.54 22.44 -13.20
N PHE A 616 -1.35 22.04 -13.67
CA PHE A 616 -0.24 21.69 -12.79
C PHE A 616 0.07 22.80 -11.78
N ALA A 617 0.20 24.05 -12.24
CA ALA A 617 0.59 25.17 -11.38
C ALA A 617 -0.45 25.53 -10.31
N ASP A 618 -1.72 25.21 -10.56
CA ASP A 618 -2.81 25.47 -9.61
C ASP A 618 -2.81 24.48 -8.46
N GLY A 619 -2.44 23.20 -8.72
CA GLY A 619 -2.47 22.11 -7.73
C GLY A 619 -3.89 21.81 -7.23
N PHE A 620 -4.00 20.90 -6.30
CA PHE A 620 -5.25 20.53 -5.62
C PHE A 620 -5.19 20.86 -4.14
N GLY A 621 -6.36 21.02 -3.50
CA GLY A 621 -6.52 21.41 -2.12
C GLY A 621 -6.39 20.23 -1.12
N GLU A 622 -6.54 20.56 0.15
CA GLU A 622 -6.62 19.59 1.25
C GLU A 622 -7.95 18.80 1.22
N GLU A 623 -7.91 17.58 1.73
CA GLU A 623 -9.05 16.72 2.04
C GLU A 623 -9.25 16.71 3.55
N LYS A 624 -10.49 16.70 4.02
CA LYS A 624 -10.84 16.64 5.45
C LYS A 624 -11.68 15.42 5.75
N ALA A 625 -11.45 14.82 6.91
CA ALA A 625 -12.20 13.69 7.41
C ALA A 625 -12.64 13.95 8.84
N LEU A 626 -13.93 13.72 9.12
CA LEU A 626 -14.50 13.70 10.46
C LEU A 626 -15.03 12.29 10.75
N SER A 627 -14.52 11.66 11.80
CA SER A 627 -14.95 10.31 12.21
C SER A 627 -15.56 10.31 13.59
N VAL A 628 -16.66 9.59 13.73
CA VAL A 628 -17.27 9.25 15.01
C VAL A 628 -17.27 7.73 15.15
N GLU A 629 -16.79 7.23 16.29
CA GLU A 629 -16.66 5.80 16.58
C GLU A 629 -17.12 5.52 18.00
N VAL A 630 -17.85 4.42 18.18
CA VAL A 630 -18.27 3.91 19.50
C VAL A 630 -17.88 2.44 19.56
N GLY A 631 -17.21 2.05 20.62
CA GLY A 631 -16.75 0.68 20.74
C GLY A 631 -16.75 0.15 22.18
N VAL A 632 -16.56 -1.14 22.26
CA VAL A 632 -16.41 -1.91 23.49
C VAL A 632 -15.17 -2.80 23.39
N LYS A 633 -14.40 -2.84 24.46
CA LYS A 633 -13.31 -3.77 24.67
C LYS A 633 -13.56 -4.58 25.91
N SER A 634 -13.44 -5.89 25.81
CA SER A 634 -13.82 -6.75 26.94
C SER A 634 -13.01 -8.04 27.04
N GLU A 635 -12.76 -8.46 28.27
CA GLU A 635 -12.14 -9.74 28.61
C GLU A 635 -13.09 -10.56 29.50
N TRP A 636 -13.21 -11.83 29.21
CA TRP A 636 -14.13 -12.75 29.87
C TRP A 636 -13.42 -14.04 30.28
N LEU A 637 -14.07 -14.78 31.18
CA LEU A 637 -13.57 -16.10 31.59
C LEU A 637 -12.16 -16.05 32.23
N ASN A 638 -11.88 -15.03 33.04
CA ASN A 638 -10.56 -14.76 33.65
C ASN A 638 -9.45 -14.56 32.59
N GLY A 639 -9.70 -13.74 31.56
CA GLY A 639 -8.75 -13.43 30.51
C GLY A 639 -8.55 -14.54 29.46
N ARG A 640 -9.51 -15.49 29.35
CA ARG A 640 -9.48 -16.56 28.35
C ARG A 640 -10.26 -16.25 27.08
N LEU A 641 -11.12 -15.26 27.11
CA LEU A 641 -11.88 -14.78 25.96
C LEU A 641 -11.81 -13.26 25.92
N ARG A 642 -11.33 -12.72 24.81
CA ARG A 642 -11.29 -11.29 24.49
C ARG A 642 -12.25 -11.03 23.36
N LEU A 643 -13.12 -10.03 23.52
CA LEU A 643 -14.09 -9.62 22.52
C LEU A 643 -14.07 -8.10 22.42
N ASN A 644 -13.76 -7.59 21.23
CA ASN A 644 -13.79 -6.18 20.95
C ASN A 644 -14.70 -5.93 19.75
N ALA A 645 -15.44 -4.84 19.79
CA ALA A 645 -16.30 -4.44 18.68
C ALA A 645 -16.45 -2.93 18.63
N ASP A 646 -16.54 -2.39 17.43
CA ASP A 646 -16.85 -0.99 17.20
C ASP A 646 -17.73 -0.77 15.99
N VAL A 647 -18.41 0.37 16.01
CA VAL A 647 -19.14 0.94 14.88
C VAL A 647 -18.64 2.34 14.64
N TYR A 648 -18.51 2.70 13.38
CA TYR A 648 -18.00 4.01 13.00
C TYR A 648 -18.75 4.61 11.82
N GLN A 649 -18.70 5.93 11.74
CA GLN A 649 -19.00 6.72 10.56
C GLN A 649 -17.89 7.74 10.35
N THR A 650 -17.41 7.85 9.12
CA THR A 650 -16.42 8.84 8.69
C THR A 650 -16.96 9.56 7.47
N ASP A 651 -17.07 10.87 7.55
CA ASP A 651 -17.49 11.74 6.46
C ASP A 651 -16.26 12.50 5.93
N PHE A 652 -16.17 12.61 4.61
CA PHE A 652 -15.09 13.29 3.90
C PHE A 652 -15.65 14.49 3.16
N ASP A 653 -14.99 15.64 3.36
CA ASP A 653 -15.18 16.86 2.59
C ASP A 653 -13.96 17.13 1.71
N ASP A 654 -14.20 17.66 0.50
CA ASP A 654 -13.17 17.98 -0.48
C ASP A 654 -12.24 16.79 -0.80
N MET A 655 -12.84 15.59 -0.87
CA MET A 655 -12.09 14.35 -1.10
C MET A 655 -11.26 14.44 -2.36
N GLN A 656 -9.99 14.05 -2.25
CA GLN A 656 -9.06 13.99 -3.38
C GLN A 656 -9.33 12.74 -4.21
N ILE A 657 -9.87 12.94 -5.41
CA ILE A 657 -10.22 11.86 -6.34
C ILE A 657 -9.29 11.90 -7.53
N ASN A 658 -8.71 10.74 -7.86
CA ASN A 658 -7.91 10.55 -9.07
C ASN A 658 -8.82 10.31 -10.28
N PHE A 659 -8.69 11.16 -11.28
CA PHE A 659 -9.35 11.05 -12.58
C PHE A 659 -8.36 10.55 -13.61
N LEU A 660 -8.72 9.52 -14.35
CA LEU A 660 -7.99 9.10 -15.53
C LEU A 660 -8.44 9.98 -16.72
N LEU A 661 -7.49 10.72 -17.29
CA LEU A 661 -7.73 11.53 -18.46
C LEU A 661 -7.42 10.69 -19.71
N ASN A 662 -8.23 10.85 -20.76
CA ASN A 662 -8.02 10.21 -22.07
C ASN A 662 -7.95 8.67 -22.05
N GLY A 663 -8.39 8.01 -20.98
CA GLY A 663 -8.36 6.56 -20.89
C GLY A 663 -6.95 5.96 -20.87
N THR A 664 -5.92 6.74 -20.55
CA THR A 664 -4.55 6.27 -20.40
C THR A 664 -4.09 6.43 -18.94
N VAL A 665 -3.36 5.46 -18.42
CA VAL A 665 -2.69 5.54 -17.09
C VAL A 665 -1.63 6.64 -17.06
N ALA A 666 -1.24 7.18 -18.20
CA ALA A 666 -0.21 8.20 -18.31
C ALA A 666 -0.71 9.62 -17.94
N ASP A 667 -2.00 9.89 -18.15
CA ASP A 667 -2.61 11.19 -17.88
C ASP A 667 -3.60 11.06 -16.71
N THR A 668 -3.17 11.41 -15.51
CA THR A 668 -4.01 11.42 -14.30
C THR A 668 -4.09 12.79 -13.68
N LYS A 669 -5.21 13.09 -13.06
CA LYS A 669 -5.47 14.36 -12.39
C LYS A 669 -6.19 14.14 -11.07
N VAL A 670 -5.70 14.76 -10.02
CA VAL A 670 -6.38 14.80 -8.72
C VAL A 670 -7.19 16.08 -8.62
N LEU A 671 -8.42 15.97 -8.21
CA LEU A 671 -9.31 17.09 -7.91
C LEU A 671 -9.93 16.91 -6.52
N ASN A 672 -10.17 18.03 -5.85
CA ASN A 672 -11.03 18.09 -4.66
C ASN A 672 -12.49 18.16 -5.14
N ALA A 673 -13.03 17.06 -5.60
CA ALA A 673 -14.28 17.02 -6.33
C ALA A 673 -15.37 16.25 -5.60
N GLY A 674 -15.09 15.66 -4.41
CA GLY A 674 -15.99 14.73 -3.81
C GLY A 674 -16.33 14.96 -2.36
N GLN A 675 -17.55 14.52 -2.01
CA GLN A 675 -17.93 14.18 -0.66
C GLN A 675 -18.13 12.68 -0.58
N ALA A 676 -17.77 12.09 0.55
CA ALA A 676 -17.91 10.66 0.75
C ALA A 676 -18.28 10.34 2.19
N SER A 677 -18.98 9.24 2.38
CA SER A 677 -19.32 8.72 3.69
C SER A 677 -18.95 7.25 3.79
N MET A 678 -18.38 6.86 4.92
CA MET A 678 -18.05 5.49 5.24
C MET A 678 -18.68 5.09 6.55
N ARG A 679 -19.32 3.95 6.57
CA ARG A 679 -19.91 3.35 7.78
C ARG A 679 -19.41 1.92 7.88
N GLY A 680 -19.14 1.50 9.09
CA GLY A 680 -18.69 0.14 9.27
C GLY A 680 -18.90 -0.40 10.66
N PHE A 681 -18.72 -1.70 10.72
CA PHE A 681 -18.70 -2.48 11.95
C PHE A 681 -17.44 -3.35 11.93
N GLU A 682 -16.71 -3.31 13.02
CA GLU A 682 -15.52 -4.12 13.21
C GLU A 682 -15.70 -4.99 14.45
N PHE A 683 -15.19 -6.22 14.37
CA PHE A 683 -15.29 -7.19 15.45
C PHE A 683 -14.04 -8.03 15.49
N ASP A 684 -13.43 -8.18 16.66
CA ASP A 684 -12.37 -9.13 16.91
C ASP A 684 -12.65 -10.01 18.14
N ALA A 685 -12.34 -11.27 18.00
CA ALA A 685 -12.47 -12.25 19.05
C ALA A 685 -11.20 -13.10 19.14
N LEU A 686 -10.71 -13.28 20.35
CA LEU A 686 -9.59 -14.17 20.67
C LEU A 686 -10.00 -15.06 21.85
N ALA A 687 -9.95 -16.38 21.65
CA ALA A 687 -10.41 -17.34 22.64
C ALA A 687 -9.36 -18.42 22.91
N LEU A 688 -9.00 -18.61 24.17
CA LEU A 688 -8.20 -19.74 24.64
C LEU A 688 -9.10 -20.94 24.92
N LEU A 689 -9.11 -21.92 24.02
CA LEU A 689 -9.91 -23.13 24.09
C LEU A 689 -9.11 -24.26 24.77
N GLY A 690 -9.52 -24.62 25.97
CA GLY A 690 -8.65 -25.43 26.81
C GLY A 690 -7.36 -24.66 27.12
N ASP A 691 -6.25 -25.36 27.30
CA ASP A 691 -4.97 -24.74 27.64
C ASP A 691 -3.97 -24.74 26.45
N PHE A 692 -4.43 -25.14 25.26
CA PHE A 692 -3.53 -25.50 24.18
C PHE A 692 -3.95 -24.90 22.82
N VAL A 693 -5.13 -24.31 22.71
CA VAL A 693 -5.63 -23.79 21.43
C VAL A 693 -6.08 -22.36 21.61
N VAL A 694 -5.50 -21.46 20.83
CA VAL A 694 -6.00 -20.08 20.67
C VAL A 694 -6.73 -19.99 19.33
N ALA A 695 -7.99 -19.61 19.37
CA ALA A 695 -8.80 -19.34 18.19
C ALA A 695 -8.99 -17.84 18.02
N SER A 696 -8.81 -17.33 16.82
CA SER A 696 -9.00 -15.90 16.46
C SER A 696 -10.04 -15.76 15.37
N LEU A 697 -10.81 -14.69 15.44
CA LEU A 697 -11.73 -14.25 14.40
C LEU A 697 -11.75 -12.74 14.37
N GLU A 698 -11.42 -12.16 13.23
CA GLU A 698 -11.58 -10.73 12.96
C GLU A 698 -12.54 -10.58 11.78
N TYR A 699 -13.49 -9.64 11.86
CA TYR A 699 -14.46 -9.36 10.81
C TYR A 699 -14.66 -7.87 10.65
N VAL A 700 -14.76 -7.41 9.40
CA VAL A 700 -15.05 -6.03 9.03
C VAL A 700 -16.18 -6.01 8.02
N TYR A 701 -17.22 -5.24 8.32
CA TYR A 701 -18.22 -4.78 7.37
C TYR A 701 -17.95 -3.32 7.04
N LEU A 702 -17.89 -3.00 5.75
CA LEU A 702 -17.62 -1.65 5.24
C LEU A 702 -18.68 -1.27 4.21
N ASP A 703 -19.40 -0.19 4.47
CA ASP A 703 -20.28 0.49 3.53
C ASP A 703 -19.65 1.86 3.20
N ALA A 704 -19.03 1.96 2.02
CA ALA A 704 -18.30 3.13 1.56
C ALA A 704 -18.97 3.69 0.30
N GLU A 705 -19.40 4.93 0.38
CA GLU A 705 -20.14 5.62 -0.68
C GLU A 705 -19.52 6.99 -0.97
N ILE A 706 -19.26 7.28 -2.24
CA ILE A 706 -18.98 8.62 -2.72
C ILE A 706 -20.34 9.28 -2.93
N THR A 707 -20.66 10.31 -2.14
CA THR A 707 -22.00 10.90 -2.07
C THR A 707 -22.20 12.06 -3.05
N GLU A 708 -21.12 12.75 -3.41
CA GLU A 708 -21.14 13.84 -4.39
C GLU A 708 -19.80 13.95 -5.10
N VAL A 709 -19.82 14.00 -6.43
CA VAL A 709 -18.70 14.43 -7.26
C VAL A 709 -19.21 15.42 -8.29
N LYS A 710 -18.61 16.59 -8.32
CA LYS A 710 -18.93 17.62 -9.33
C LYS A 710 -17.76 17.82 -10.27
N ASP A 711 -18.07 17.89 -11.56
CA ASP A 711 -17.09 18.33 -12.55
C ASP A 711 -16.85 19.85 -12.43
N SER A 712 -15.90 20.37 -13.19
CA SER A 712 -15.56 21.81 -13.21
C SER A 712 -16.69 22.72 -13.67
N PHE A 713 -17.70 22.18 -14.33
CA PHE A 713 -18.90 22.92 -14.76
C PHE A 713 -20.01 22.89 -13.70
N GLY A 714 -19.79 22.17 -12.58
CA GLY A 714 -20.77 21.98 -11.51
C GLY A 714 -21.80 20.88 -11.79
N ASN A 715 -21.62 20.05 -12.83
CA ASN A 715 -22.49 18.92 -13.09
C ASN A 715 -22.20 17.79 -12.12
N ASP A 716 -23.27 17.12 -11.68
CA ASP A 716 -23.15 15.91 -10.86
C ASP A 716 -22.70 14.72 -11.72
N VAL A 717 -21.49 14.22 -11.42
CA VAL A 717 -20.88 13.05 -12.05
C VAL A 717 -20.63 11.91 -11.05
N THR A 718 -21.27 11.95 -9.89
CA THR A 718 -21.09 11.00 -8.78
C THR A 718 -21.21 9.55 -9.22
N HIS A 719 -22.15 9.26 -10.12
CA HIS A 719 -22.42 7.91 -10.62
C HIS A 719 -21.22 7.27 -11.35
N ARG A 720 -20.18 8.06 -11.68
CA ARG A 720 -18.95 7.58 -12.34
C ARG A 720 -17.89 7.10 -11.37
N TYR A 721 -18.04 7.33 -10.07
CA TYR A 721 -16.98 7.10 -9.08
C TYR A 721 -17.43 6.17 -7.97
N ALA A 722 -16.51 5.35 -7.52
CA ALA A 722 -16.64 4.53 -6.32
C ALA A 722 -15.27 4.30 -5.69
N PHE A 723 -15.24 3.87 -4.45
CA PHE A 723 -13.99 3.53 -3.77
C PHE A 723 -13.34 2.30 -4.40
N SER A 724 -12.06 2.41 -4.72
CA SER A 724 -11.21 1.26 -4.99
C SER A 724 -10.77 0.60 -3.67
N ALA A 725 -10.44 -0.69 -3.73
CA ALA A 725 -9.95 -1.46 -2.58
C ALA A 725 -10.83 -1.39 -1.31
N ALA A 726 -12.16 -1.23 -1.47
CA ALA A 726 -13.15 -1.17 -0.40
C ALA A 726 -14.10 -2.38 -0.45
N PRO A 727 -13.68 -3.58 -0.01
CA PRO A 727 -14.53 -4.76 0.04
C PRO A 727 -15.62 -4.57 1.10
N ILE A 728 -16.88 -4.96 0.79
CA ILE A 728 -17.99 -4.83 1.72
C ILE A 728 -17.79 -5.72 2.96
N ASN A 729 -17.31 -6.95 2.75
CA ASN A 729 -17.05 -7.90 3.82
C ASN A 729 -15.61 -8.41 3.72
N SER A 730 -14.96 -8.47 4.84
CA SER A 730 -13.68 -9.15 4.97
C SER A 730 -13.57 -9.82 6.35
N PHE A 731 -12.94 -10.98 6.40
CA PHE A 731 -12.65 -11.63 7.66
C PHE A 731 -11.33 -12.39 7.62
N THR A 732 -10.75 -12.57 8.79
CA THR A 732 -9.67 -13.52 9.04
C THR A 732 -10.08 -14.43 10.20
N ALA A 733 -9.72 -15.71 10.09
CA ALA A 733 -9.87 -16.65 11.18
C ALA A 733 -8.59 -17.48 11.33
N GLY A 734 -8.18 -17.70 12.56
CA GLY A 734 -6.95 -18.40 12.88
C GLY A 734 -7.15 -19.44 13.99
N LEU A 735 -6.28 -20.41 13.98
CA LEU A 735 -6.19 -21.42 15.03
C LEU A 735 -4.72 -21.69 15.30
N ASP A 736 -4.29 -21.36 16.53
CA ASP A 736 -2.98 -21.67 17.06
C ASP A 736 -3.09 -22.82 18.02
N TRP A 737 -2.53 -23.96 17.65
CA TRP A 737 -2.61 -25.17 18.42
C TRP A 737 -1.24 -25.59 18.95
N LEU A 738 -1.03 -25.49 20.24
CA LEU A 738 0.09 -26.10 20.94
C LEU A 738 -0.13 -27.60 21.01
N MET A 739 0.29 -28.32 19.98
CA MET A 739 0.05 -29.77 19.83
C MET A 739 0.77 -30.61 20.87
N TRP A 740 1.95 -30.15 21.27
CA TRP A 740 2.76 -30.82 22.29
C TRP A 740 3.74 -29.81 22.89
N GLN A 741 3.92 -29.93 24.20
CA GLN A 741 4.92 -29.23 24.98
C GLN A 741 5.62 -30.16 25.94
N GLY A 742 6.92 -30.34 25.76
CA GLY A 742 7.80 -31.04 26.68
C GLY A 742 8.62 -30.07 27.52
N ASN A 743 9.54 -30.58 28.30
CA ASN A 743 10.44 -29.75 29.12
C ASN A 743 11.45 -28.95 28.27
N THR A 744 11.73 -29.42 27.07
CA THR A 744 12.84 -28.94 26.24
C THR A 744 12.43 -28.63 24.80
N ALA A 745 11.16 -28.79 24.45
CA ALA A 745 10.68 -28.42 23.13
C ALA A 745 9.16 -28.24 23.10
N LYS A 746 8.63 -27.48 22.13
CA LYS A 746 7.20 -27.37 21.86
C LYS A 746 6.92 -27.59 20.36
N LEU A 747 5.81 -28.24 20.04
CA LEU A 747 5.29 -28.39 18.69
C LEU A 747 4.01 -27.58 18.57
N GLN A 748 3.99 -26.62 17.66
CA GLN A 748 2.89 -25.69 17.47
C GLN A 748 2.45 -25.67 16.02
N LEU A 749 1.13 -25.66 15.79
CA LEU A 749 0.51 -25.52 14.46
C LEU A 749 -0.34 -24.26 14.43
N ASN A 750 -0.04 -23.35 13.51
CA ASN A 750 -0.95 -22.27 13.10
C ASN A 750 -1.62 -22.63 11.79
N VAL A 751 -2.93 -22.45 11.71
CA VAL A 751 -3.69 -22.48 10.46
C VAL A 751 -4.55 -21.25 10.43
N ASN A 752 -4.49 -20.49 9.35
CA ASN A 752 -5.31 -19.29 9.22
C ASN A 752 -5.91 -19.19 7.81
N THR A 753 -7.01 -18.47 7.75
CA THR A 753 -7.70 -18.17 6.50
C THR A 753 -8.11 -16.71 6.48
N SER A 754 -8.04 -16.09 5.30
CA SER A 754 -8.53 -14.75 5.06
C SER A 754 -9.51 -14.76 3.90
N PHE A 755 -10.58 -14.01 4.03
CA PHE A 755 -11.58 -13.78 2.98
C PHE A 755 -11.65 -12.28 2.69
N MET A 756 -11.69 -11.96 1.40
CA MET A 756 -11.93 -10.62 0.90
C MET A 756 -13.04 -10.66 -0.14
N ASP A 757 -14.06 -9.82 0.06
CA ASP A 757 -15.17 -9.68 -0.87
C ASP A 757 -14.73 -9.01 -2.17
N THR A 758 -15.62 -8.98 -3.15
CA THR A 758 -15.44 -8.25 -4.40
C THR A 758 -15.08 -6.81 -4.14
N LYS A 759 -14.07 -6.30 -4.85
CA LYS A 759 -13.61 -4.91 -4.76
C LYS A 759 -13.31 -4.34 -6.15
N LEU A 760 -13.16 -3.03 -6.26
CA LEU A 760 -12.74 -2.36 -7.49
C LEU A 760 -11.23 -2.18 -7.50
N GLY A 761 -10.62 -2.36 -8.67
CA GLY A 761 -9.21 -2.05 -8.91
C GLY A 761 -8.96 -0.56 -9.15
N GLY A 762 -9.90 0.13 -9.82
CA GLY A 762 -9.88 1.56 -10.07
C GLY A 762 -11.17 2.23 -9.57
N GLY A 763 -11.13 3.57 -9.40
CA GLY A 763 -12.24 4.34 -8.85
C GLY A 763 -13.38 4.68 -9.81
N ASP A 764 -13.27 4.38 -11.12
CA ASP A 764 -14.30 4.67 -12.11
C ASP A 764 -15.29 3.50 -12.24
N VAL A 765 -16.50 3.68 -11.72
CA VAL A 765 -17.54 2.64 -11.70
C VAL A 765 -18.22 2.40 -13.04
N GLN A 766 -18.08 3.26 -14.03
CA GLN A 766 -18.66 3.01 -15.36
C GLN A 766 -18.02 1.82 -16.05
N LYS A 767 -16.87 1.42 -15.56
CA LYS A 767 -16.07 0.35 -16.12
C LYS A 767 -16.13 -0.86 -15.20
N ALA A 768 -17.22 -1.64 -15.34
CA ALA A 768 -17.39 -2.93 -14.65
C ALA A 768 -16.18 -3.89 -14.84
N LEU A 769 -15.26 -3.51 -15.69
CA LEU A 769 -14.06 -4.25 -16.06
C LEU A 769 -12.98 -4.22 -14.97
N THR A 770 -13.03 -3.23 -14.04
CA THR A 770 -12.07 -3.17 -12.91
C THR A 770 -12.52 -3.95 -11.68
N ILE A 771 -13.67 -4.62 -11.73
CA ILE A 771 -14.15 -5.45 -10.64
C ILE A 771 -13.25 -6.68 -10.46
N MET A 772 -12.66 -6.80 -9.28
CA MET A 772 -11.86 -7.96 -8.86
C MET A 772 -12.75 -8.91 -8.05
N PRO A 773 -12.82 -10.20 -8.41
CA PRO A 773 -13.66 -11.19 -7.72
C PRO A 773 -13.22 -11.42 -6.27
N SER A 774 -14.17 -11.83 -5.42
CA SER A 774 -13.88 -12.27 -4.07
C SER A 774 -12.97 -13.51 -4.04
N TYR A 775 -12.13 -13.58 -2.99
CA TYR A 775 -11.25 -14.73 -2.81
C TYR A 775 -11.07 -15.10 -1.33
N GLN A 776 -10.62 -16.33 -1.12
CA GLN A 776 -10.25 -16.83 0.19
C GLN A 776 -8.89 -17.54 0.11
N LEU A 777 -7.97 -17.17 1.00
CA LEU A 777 -6.64 -17.77 1.10
C LEU A 777 -6.54 -18.58 2.38
N TRP A 778 -5.76 -19.66 2.33
CA TRP A 778 -5.45 -20.51 3.46
C TRP A 778 -3.92 -20.61 3.62
N ASN A 779 -3.45 -20.45 4.84
CA ASN A 779 -2.03 -20.56 5.17
C ASN A 779 -1.86 -21.49 6.38
N ALA A 780 -0.68 -22.10 6.49
CA ALA A 780 -0.33 -22.91 7.65
C ALA A 780 1.16 -22.76 7.99
N HIS A 781 1.45 -22.87 9.28
CA HIS A 781 2.81 -22.85 9.84
C HIS A 781 2.89 -23.88 10.94
N LEU A 782 3.79 -24.85 10.81
CA LEU A 782 4.06 -25.89 11.80
C LEU A 782 5.48 -25.71 12.30
N SER A 783 5.67 -25.42 13.58
CA SER A 783 6.98 -25.22 14.19
C SER A 783 7.26 -26.22 15.31
N LEU A 784 8.49 -26.74 15.34
CA LEU A 784 9.11 -27.39 16.48
C LEU A 784 10.15 -26.43 17.03
N GLU A 785 9.94 -25.96 18.23
CA GLU A 785 10.74 -24.91 18.87
C GLU A 785 11.39 -25.34 20.17
N LYS A 786 12.36 -24.54 20.62
CA LYS A 786 13.07 -24.73 21.90
C LYS A 786 13.79 -26.06 22.02
N VAL A 787 14.26 -26.63 20.91
CA VAL A 787 15.06 -27.88 20.94
C VAL A 787 16.47 -27.52 21.40
N PRO A 788 16.95 -28.02 22.56
CA PRO A 788 18.30 -27.68 23.02
C PRO A 788 19.36 -28.13 22.03
N PHE A 789 20.24 -27.22 21.66
CA PHE A 789 21.36 -27.52 20.77
C PHE A 789 22.57 -26.67 21.14
N ALA A 790 23.69 -27.31 21.41
CA ALA A 790 24.90 -26.65 21.89
C ALA A 790 24.62 -25.82 23.18
N GLN A 791 24.83 -24.50 23.09
CA GLN A 791 24.58 -23.55 24.19
C GLN A 791 23.30 -22.76 24.00
N GLY A 792 22.46 -23.12 23.02
CA GLY A 792 21.24 -22.42 22.69
C GLY A 792 20.10 -23.36 22.32
N GLU A 793 19.14 -22.83 21.60
CA GLU A 793 17.94 -23.51 21.17
C GLU A 793 17.83 -23.51 19.63
N PHE A 794 17.40 -24.63 19.09
CA PHE A 794 17.14 -24.82 17.68
C PHE A 794 15.64 -24.92 17.43
N SER A 795 15.19 -24.37 16.31
CA SER A 795 13.80 -24.46 15.86
C SER A 795 13.73 -24.83 14.39
N VAL A 796 12.71 -25.60 14.03
CA VAL A 796 12.39 -25.95 12.64
C VAL A 796 10.95 -25.61 12.39
N ALA A 797 10.68 -24.88 11.29
CA ALA A 797 9.32 -24.58 10.87
C ALA A 797 9.08 -25.03 9.42
N LEU A 798 7.89 -25.55 9.18
CA LEU A 798 7.33 -25.80 7.84
C LEU A 798 6.23 -24.78 7.61
N TRP A 799 6.30 -24.06 6.52
CA TRP A 799 5.29 -23.07 6.19
C TRP A 799 4.71 -23.26 4.79
N ALA A 800 3.45 -22.90 4.62
CA ALA A 800 2.79 -22.87 3.33
C ALA A 800 1.81 -21.68 3.29
N LYS A 801 1.89 -20.89 2.23
CA LYS A 801 0.99 -19.77 1.92
C LYS A 801 0.16 -20.11 0.69
N ASN A 802 -1.08 -19.63 0.64
CA ASN A 802 -2.04 -19.95 -0.42
C ASN A 802 -2.10 -21.47 -0.72
N ILE A 803 -2.32 -22.28 0.31
CA ILE A 803 -2.22 -23.76 0.23
C ILE A 803 -3.10 -24.35 -0.88
N LEU A 804 -4.27 -23.75 -1.12
CA LEU A 804 -5.22 -24.20 -2.13
C LEU A 804 -4.89 -23.74 -3.54
N ASP A 805 -3.78 -23.01 -3.71
CA ASP A 805 -3.35 -22.41 -4.99
C ASP A 805 -4.46 -21.59 -5.66
N LYS A 806 -5.16 -20.80 -4.84
CA LYS A 806 -6.24 -19.94 -5.34
C LYS A 806 -5.66 -18.86 -6.23
N GLU A 807 -6.16 -18.77 -7.46
CA GLU A 807 -5.92 -17.63 -8.32
C GLU A 807 -6.76 -16.44 -7.84
N TYR A 808 -6.13 -15.30 -7.66
CA TYR A 808 -6.78 -14.06 -7.23
C TYR A 808 -6.09 -12.85 -7.83
N GLU A 809 -6.84 -11.79 -8.00
CA GLU A 809 -6.37 -10.55 -8.59
C GLU A 809 -5.99 -9.56 -7.50
N VAL A 810 -4.84 -8.93 -7.65
CA VAL A 810 -4.37 -7.86 -6.75
C VAL A 810 -4.52 -6.49 -7.38
N TYR A 811 -4.65 -6.43 -8.71
CA TYR A 811 -4.90 -5.18 -9.43
C TYR A 811 -5.67 -5.46 -10.71
N ALA A 812 -6.53 -4.53 -11.12
CA ALA A 812 -7.22 -4.58 -12.39
C ALA A 812 -7.33 -3.18 -12.97
N ILE A 813 -7.05 -3.05 -14.26
CA ILE A 813 -7.26 -1.83 -15.05
C ILE A 813 -8.09 -2.15 -16.27
N ASP A 814 -8.78 -1.15 -16.76
CA ASP A 814 -9.52 -1.20 -18.01
C ASP A 814 -8.90 -0.26 -19.05
N ASN A 815 -9.50 -0.29 -20.24
CA ASN A 815 -9.21 0.69 -21.30
C ASN A 815 -7.77 0.73 -21.78
N LEU A 816 -7.09 -0.42 -21.76
CA LEU A 816 -5.88 -0.56 -22.53
C LEU A 816 -6.24 -0.70 -24.01
N PRO A 817 -5.46 -0.13 -24.93
CA PRO A 817 -5.76 -0.25 -26.36
C PRO A 817 -5.89 -1.69 -26.86
N GLN A 818 -5.22 -2.60 -26.20
CA GLN A 818 -5.14 -4.01 -26.55
C GLN A 818 -6.12 -4.92 -25.78
N ALA A 819 -6.70 -4.43 -24.70
CA ALA A 819 -7.56 -5.25 -23.84
C ALA A 819 -8.62 -4.39 -23.15
N ASP A 820 -9.87 -4.88 -23.08
CA ASP A 820 -10.90 -4.26 -22.25
C ASP A 820 -10.52 -4.30 -20.78
N ARG A 821 -9.79 -5.36 -20.39
CA ARG A 821 -9.38 -5.60 -19.00
C ARG A 821 -8.03 -6.24 -18.95
N ALA A 822 -7.15 -5.70 -18.13
CA ALA A 822 -5.90 -6.33 -17.75
C ALA A 822 -5.80 -6.44 -16.23
N VAL A 823 -5.18 -7.52 -15.74
CA VAL A 823 -5.06 -7.81 -14.33
C VAL A 823 -3.63 -8.15 -13.95
N VAL A 824 -3.30 -7.87 -12.69
CA VAL A 824 -2.11 -8.41 -12.04
C VAL A 824 -2.57 -9.51 -11.08
N TRP A 825 -2.02 -10.70 -11.26
CA TRP A 825 -2.34 -11.85 -10.44
C TRP A 825 -1.56 -11.85 -9.13
N GLY A 826 -2.23 -12.28 -8.07
CA GLY A 826 -1.59 -12.56 -6.80
C GLY A 826 -0.69 -13.81 -6.86
N GLU A 827 0.16 -13.95 -5.86
CA GLU A 827 1.14 -15.03 -5.80
C GLU A 827 0.49 -16.42 -5.73
N PRO A 828 1.05 -17.41 -6.44
CA PRO A 828 0.64 -18.80 -6.34
C PRO A 828 1.02 -19.38 -4.97
N ARG A 829 0.62 -20.64 -4.76
CA ARG A 829 1.03 -21.39 -3.58
C ARG A 829 2.56 -21.36 -3.40
N SER A 830 2.99 -20.98 -2.21
CA SER A 830 4.38 -21.07 -1.78
C SER A 830 4.50 -21.89 -0.50
N PHE A 831 5.63 -22.59 -0.37
CA PHE A 831 5.92 -23.41 0.80
C PHE A 831 7.43 -23.55 1.00
N GLY A 832 7.81 -23.79 2.22
CA GLY A 832 9.22 -23.91 2.56
C GLY A 832 9.48 -24.45 3.96
N VAL A 833 10.76 -24.47 4.29
CA VAL A 833 11.29 -24.86 5.59
C VAL A 833 12.13 -23.73 6.12
N GLU A 834 11.98 -23.43 7.41
CA GLU A 834 12.84 -22.49 8.12
C GLU A 834 13.55 -23.21 9.25
N LEU A 835 14.84 -22.92 9.41
CA LEU A 835 15.69 -23.38 10.48
C LEU A 835 16.15 -22.15 11.25
N ALA A 836 15.95 -22.13 12.57
CA ALA A 836 16.39 -21.03 13.41
C ALA A 836 17.23 -21.54 14.59
N TYR A 837 18.23 -20.75 14.95
CA TYR A 837 19.05 -20.95 16.14
C TYR A 837 19.00 -19.70 16.99
N HIS A 838 18.72 -19.89 18.25
CA HIS A 838 18.67 -18.84 19.27
C HIS A 838 19.70 -19.19 20.38
N PHE A 839 20.49 -18.20 20.74
CA PHE A 839 21.45 -18.26 21.84
C PHE A 839 21.28 -17.03 22.71
N GLU A 840 21.18 -17.24 24.01
CA GLU A 840 21.10 -16.21 25.05
C GLU A 840 22.08 -16.50 26.20
#